data_33ed1ff1c024b1397e48b902cdd05f6e
#
_entry.id   33ed1ff1c024b1397e48b902cdd05f6e
#
_cell.length_a   1.000
_cell.length_b   1.000
_cell.length_c   1.000
_cell.angle_alpha   90.00
_cell.angle_beta   90.00
_cell.angle_gamma   90.00
#
_symmetry.space_group_name_H-M   'P 1'
#
loop_
_entity.id
_entity.type
_entity.pdbx_description
1 polymer ?
#
loop_
_entity_poly.entity_id
_entity_poly.type
_entity_poly.pdbx_seq_one_letter_code
_entity_poly.pdbx_strand_id
1 'polypeptide(L)'
;MDILNALVKHYDAMAAAGNATPFGWTHKFAQYAVELNDDGEIDRIFALGDLSDKKNKGEEFEMPTRRPRSGKLPIPYVFCDDAEHLLGKVGEASNLVRYTMMRDAVFMLRDLLGHSKALDVVYKFYETWDPEKALDNKCVSDVMEAKGQEKKTFILFYNGVPVFDDETFRKSYAAIVNKYGEMPIDTLKGGEIALLPEPIRIRSMISGNIGFKARLFRAITAWGNKKNGPVTNTLLSNNKANTEYFGRQQGNAIPITMQDEHKIYEAATDLLGSKHRFPVPAASQSLYSKNQIIWSDDMPTKLEDAVIDLCCCRSDNAKTISQANESGYETTIRILEKTKLYQGRITVLSDIEKNLVVNVWNLDMNDKGCSASSFTQMTLGELLGNFAKHYTDMEIDRSQTCRDADGTSRDFARAINIYNSLFAKNSDGSTSSFNNALWKQLSISIYSGTKYPEQVLSLALLRSCRLLQQNKKGKENRITASLAGITKAFLIRNYGENMTMGLNPNNTSPAYITGRIFAHMESAQRKIDPNNQTTYAKRFFERVMMSPAKTMPELHKSFLLLKNKAKANGMRGLYNSCDKKIMALIDMLDGNYPDHLSEKQKGEYLVGYYQQRSANIKDAEEKKNRKAAKIETNNTDTAATVATQKEK
;
A
#
# COMPACT_ATOMS: atom_id res chain seq x y z
N MET A 1 0.08 -1.19 22.03
CA MET A 1 -0.27 0.23 21.79
C MET A 1 -1.34 0.26 20.72
N ASP A 2 -2.31 1.17 20.78
CA ASP A 2 -3.28 1.36 19.71
C ASP A 2 -2.80 2.44 18.71
N ILE A 3 -3.48 2.54 17.57
CA ILE A 3 -3.12 3.47 16.52
C ILE A 3 -3.16 4.95 16.99
N LEU A 4 -4.09 5.31 17.87
CA LEU A 4 -4.23 6.70 18.31
C LEU A 4 -3.05 7.13 19.18
N ASN A 5 -2.60 6.26 20.07
CA ASN A 5 -1.38 6.49 20.85
C ASN A 5 -0.12 6.54 19.98
N ALA A 6 -0.05 5.71 18.93
CA ALA A 6 1.06 5.74 17.98
C ALA A 6 1.11 7.06 17.20
N LEU A 7 -0.06 7.57 16.77
CA LEU A 7 -0.15 8.88 16.09
C LEU A 7 0.23 10.05 17.01
N VAL A 8 -0.20 10.02 18.28
CA VAL A 8 0.21 11.04 19.26
C VAL A 8 1.72 11.03 19.46
N LYS A 9 2.34 9.84 19.57
CA LYS A 9 3.80 9.70 19.67
C LYS A 9 4.51 10.23 18.43
N HIS A 10 3.99 9.94 17.23
CA HIS A 10 4.53 10.47 15.99
C HIS A 10 4.52 12.00 15.94
N TYR A 11 3.39 12.62 16.31
CA TYR A 11 3.33 14.07 16.43
C TYR A 11 4.39 14.62 17.40
N ASP A 12 4.54 13.99 18.58
CA ASP A 12 5.52 14.43 19.57
C ASP A 12 6.97 14.34 19.03
N ALA A 13 7.28 13.33 18.22
CA ALA A 13 8.55 13.21 17.51
C ALA A 13 8.71 14.33 16.44
N MET A 14 7.67 14.62 15.66
CA MET A 14 7.66 15.74 14.71
C MET A 14 7.89 17.07 15.42
N ALA A 15 7.23 17.30 16.56
CA ALA A 15 7.37 18.51 17.36
C ALA A 15 8.79 18.67 17.93
N ALA A 16 9.39 17.59 18.40
CA ALA A 16 10.78 17.59 18.86
C ALA A 16 11.78 17.91 17.74
N ALA A 17 11.44 17.55 16.49
CA ALA A 17 12.22 17.89 15.29
C ALA A 17 11.91 19.29 14.72
N GLY A 18 10.97 20.05 15.28
CA GLY A 18 10.56 21.37 14.80
C GLY A 18 9.66 21.34 13.55
N ASN A 19 9.08 20.17 13.20
CA ASN A 19 8.31 19.96 11.97
C ASN A 19 6.79 19.83 12.21
N ALA A 20 6.32 19.99 13.46
CA ALA A 20 4.90 19.87 13.78
C ALA A 20 4.22 21.24 13.80
N THR A 21 3.00 21.29 13.27
CA THR A 21 2.13 22.45 13.39
C THR A 21 1.75 22.65 14.87
N PRO A 22 1.94 23.82 15.47
CA PRO A 22 1.58 24.07 16.86
C PRO A 22 0.07 23.92 17.11
N PHE A 23 -0.31 23.53 18.33
CA PHE A 23 -1.71 23.46 18.72
C PHE A 23 -2.40 24.83 18.56
N GLY A 24 -3.56 24.85 17.95
CA GLY A 24 -4.30 26.06 17.60
C GLY A 24 -4.00 26.60 16.20
N TRP A 25 -2.97 26.09 15.52
CA TRP A 25 -2.60 26.48 14.17
C TRP A 25 -2.90 25.38 13.17
N THR A 26 -2.98 25.75 11.88
CA THR A 26 -3.18 24.83 10.76
C THR A 26 -2.52 25.38 9.51
N HIS A 27 -2.10 24.51 8.61
CA HIS A 27 -1.60 24.89 7.28
C HIS A 27 -2.74 24.91 6.26
N LYS A 28 -2.79 25.97 5.44
CA LYS A 28 -3.73 26.10 4.34
C LYS A 28 -3.11 26.84 3.15
N PHE A 29 -3.45 26.39 1.96
CA PHE A 29 -3.06 27.06 0.73
C PHE A 29 -3.99 28.24 0.42
N ALA A 30 -3.41 29.40 0.12
CA ALA A 30 -4.12 30.56 -0.41
C ALA A 30 -3.64 30.84 -1.85
N GLN A 31 -4.56 31.25 -2.72
CA GLN A 31 -4.29 31.52 -4.12
C GLN A 31 -4.13 33.03 -4.37
N TYR A 32 -4.73 33.86 -3.56
CA TYR A 32 -4.69 35.31 -3.71
C TYR A 32 -4.44 36.01 -2.39
N ALA A 33 -3.61 37.04 -2.39
CA ALA A 33 -3.47 38.00 -1.31
C ALA A 33 -4.27 39.27 -1.62
N VAL A 34 -5.00 39.77 -0.61
CA VAL A 34 -5.68 41.07 -0.65
C VAL A 34 -4.88 42.00 0.23
N GLU A 35 -4.09 42.88 -0.35
CA GLU A 35 -3.28 43.88 0.34
C GLU A 35 -4.17 45.09 0.72
N LEU A 36 -4.15 45.46 1.99
CA LEU A 36 -4.86 46.63 2.49
C LEU A 36 -3.88 47.79 2.75
N ASN A 37 -4.31 49.01 2.41
CA ASN A 37 -3.57 50.25 2.70
C ASN A 37 -3.88 50.75 4.16
N ASP A 38 -3.21 51.81 4.59
CA ASP A 38 -3.40 52.44 5.91
C ASP A 38 -4.84 52.97 6.16
N ASP A 39 -5.59 53.19 5.11
CA ASP A 39 -6.98 53.62 5.16
C ASP A 39 -7.99 52.51 5.22
N GLY A 40 -7.55 51.26 5.22
CA GLY A 40 -8.40 50.06 5.22
C GLY A 40 -9.04 49.79 3.83
N GLU A 41 -8.51 50.38 2.77
CA GLU A 41 -8.97 50.11 1.43
C GLU A 41 -8.10 49.07 0.75
N ILE A 42 -8.63 48.39 -0.27
CA ILE A 42 -7.87 47.43 -1.07
C ILE A 42 -6.89 48.17 -1.95
N ASP A 43 -5.60 48.03 -1.69
CA ASP A 43 -4.52 48.59 -2.52
C ASP A 43 -4.33 47.76 -3.77
N ARG A 44 -4.24 46.45 -3.61
CA ARG A 44 -4.09 45.48 -4.72
C ARG A 44 -4.52 44.09 -4.34
N ILE A 45 -4.85 43.27 -5.33
CA ILE A 45 -5.00 41.83 -5.20
C ILE A 45 -4.00 41.15 -6.12
N PHE A 46 -3.21 40.21 -5.61
CA PHE A 46 -2.20 39.52 -6.41
C PHE A 46 -2.22 38.02 -6.18
N ALA A 47 -1.80 37.27 -7.21
CA ALA A 47 -1.72 35.83 -7.17
C ALA A 47 -0.53 35.35 -6.31
N LEU A 48 -0.75 34.34 -5.51
CA LEU A 48 0.25 33.63 -4.72
C LEU A 48 0.72 32.40 -5.51
N GLY A 49 1.85 32.58 -6.21
CA GLY A 49 2.39 31.56 -7.12
C GLY A 49 1.81 31.57 -8.53
N ASP A 50 2.28 30.68 -9.38
CA ASP A 50 1.82 30.56 -10.77
C ASP A 50 0.49 29.78 -10.86
N LEU A 51 -0.63 30.48 -10.87
CA LEU A 51 -1.97 29.89 -10.97
C LEU A 51 -2.36 29.43 -12.38
N SER A 52 -1.51 29.63 -13.39
CA SER A 52 -1.72 29.10 -14.75
C SER A 52 -1.57 27.58 -14.79
N ASP A 53 -0.72 27.02 -13.96
CA ASP A 53 -0.64 25.56 -13.73
C ASP A 53 -1.80 25.12 -12.82
N LYS A 54 -2.73 24.35 -13.38
CA LYS A 54 -3.86 23.75 -12.64
C LYS A 54 -3.46 22.89 -11.43
N LYS A 55 -2.19 22.47 -11.34
CA LYS A 55 -1.65 21.71 -10.20
C LYS A 55 -1.16 22.62 -9.08
N ASN A 56 -0.91 23.89 -9.38
CA ASN A 56 -0.48 24.85 -8.36
C ASN A 56 -1.65 25.20 -7.44
N LYS A 57 -1.44 25.01 -6.15
CA LYS A 57 -2.44 25.29 -5.10
C LYS A 57 -2.31 26.68 -4.50
N GLY A 58 -1.38 27.51 -4.99
CA GLY A 58 -0.97 28.75 -4.34
C GLY A 58 0.14 28.54 -3.32
N GLU A 59 0.33 29.48 -2.40
CA GLU A 59 1.30 29.41 -1.30
C GLU A 59 0.66 28.86 -0.03
N GLU A 60 1.45 28.17 0.77
CA GLU A 60 1.01 27.57 2.03
C GLU A 60 1.32 28.50 3.20
N PHE A 61 0.33 28.75 4.06
CA PHE A 61 0.44 29.60 5.22
C PHE A 61 0.03 28.86 6.50
N GLU A 62 0.78 29.07 7.58
CA GLU A 62 0.37 28.71 8.93
C GLU A 62 -0.63 29.77 9.43
N MET A 63 -1.84 29.35 9.75
CA MET A 63 -2.93 30.24 10.12
C MET A 63 -3.72 29.71 11.31
N PRO A 64 -4.50 30.57 11.97
CA PRO A 64 -5.36 30.15 13.07
C PRO A 64 -6.29 29.02 12.68
N THR A 65 -6.35 27.98 13.52
CA THR A 65 -7.30 26.90 13.32
C THR A 65 -8.73 27.36 13.60
N ARG A 66 -9.68 26.73 12.95
CA ARG A 66 -11.10 26.92 13.25
C ARG A 66 -11.74 25.61 13.67
N ARG A 67 -12.92 25.71 14.27
CA ARG A 67 -13.74 24.53 14.55
C ARG A 67 -14.03 23.74 13.26
N PRO A 68 -14.06 22.41 13.32
CA PRO A 68 -14.48 21.60 12.19
C PRO A 68 -15.86 22.02 11.70
N ARG A 69 -16.01 22.19 10.39
CA ARG A 69 -17.27 22.60 9.75
C ARG A 69 -18.36 21.56 9.95
N SER A 70 -19.55 21.99 10.40
CA SER A 70 -20.76 21.18 10.38
C SER A 70 -21.90 21.99 9.75
N GLY A 71 -22.54 21.47 8.70
CA GLY A 71 -23.67 22.11 8.06
C GLY A 71 -23.36 22.88 6.76
N LYS A 72 -24.37 23.62 6.27
CA LYS A 72 -24.31 24.33 4.98
C LYS A 72 -23.58 25.69 5.06
N LEU A 73 -23.57 26.31 6.23
CA LEU A 73 -22.89 27.59 6.50
C LEU A 73 -21.74 27.33 7.48
N PRO A 74 -20.52 27.11 6.95
CA PRO A 74 -19.37 26.82 7.79
C PRO A 74 -18.82 28.09 8.43
N ILE A 75 -18.32 27.99 9.65
CA ILE A 75 -17.56 29.04 10.33
C ILE A 75 -16.42 29.52 9.41
N PRO A 76 -16.21 30.84 9.24
CA PRO A 76 -15.13 31.35 8.42
C PRO A 76 -13.75 31.10 9.05
N TYR A 77 -12.73 30.97 8.24
CA TYR A 77 -11.36 31.18 8.69
C TYR A 77 -11.09 32.67 8.78
N VAL A 78 -10.88 33.17 9.96
CA VAL A 78 -10.69 34.61 10.19
C VAL A 78 -9.49 35.11 9.35
N PHE A 79 -9.71 36.11 8.52
CA PHE A 79 -8.78 36.76 7.59
C PHE A 79 -8.31 35.89 6.40
N CYS A 80 -8.83 34.68 6.26
CA CYS A 80 -8.44 33.82 5.14
C CYS A 80 -9.55 32.81 4.78
N ASP A 81 -10.34 33.07 3.75
CA ASP A 81 -11.35 32.12 3.24
C ASP A 81 -11.62 32.37 1.73
N ASP A 82 -12.72 31.86 1.18
CA ASP A 82 -13.10 32.18 -0.20
C ASP A 82 -13.48 33.64 -0.36
N ALA A 83 -13.52 34.11 -1.63
CA ALA A 83 -13.80 35.51 -1.92
C ALA A 83 -15.15 36.01 -1.39
N GLU A 84 -16.18 35.13 -1.33
CA GLU A 84 -17.48 35.51 -0.80
C GLU A 84 -17.43 35.85 0.70
N HIS A 85 -16.59 35.15 1.46
CA HIS A 85 -16.41 35.43 2.90
C HIS A 85 -15.64 36.73 3.11
N LEU A 86 -14.62 37.01 2.31
CA LEU A 86 -13.79 38.19 2.53
C LEU A 86 -14.38 39.48 1.91
N LEU A 87 -14.94 39.38 0.69
CA LEU A 87 -15.25 40.54 -0.13
C LEU A 87 -16.75 40.74 -0.38
N GLY A 88 -17.59 39.69 -0.27
CA GLY A 88 -19.04 39.80 -0.45
C GLY A 88 -19.51 39.32 -1.84
N LYS A 89 -20.27 40.15 -2.56
CA LYS A 89 -20.83 39.80 -3.87
C LYS A 89 -19.78 39.83 -4.99
N VAL A 90 -19.16 38.69 -5.23
CA VAL A 90 -18.12 38.48 -6.26
C VAL A 90 -18.59 37.66 -7.45
N GLY A 91 -19.89 37.30 -7.52
CA GLY A 91 -20.49 36.55 -8.64
C GLY A 91 -22.03 36.58 -8.57
N GLU A 92 -22.69 36.14 -9.66
CA GLU A 92 -24.16 36.16 -9.79
C GLU A 92 -24.89 35.32 -8.72
N ALA A 93 -24.28 34.21 -8.25
CA ALA A 93 -24.83 33.32 -7.25
C ALA A 93 -24.41 33.68 -5.82
N SER A 94 -23.56 34.70 -5.65
CA SER A 94 -23.05 35.10 -4.32
C SER A 94 -24.16 35.68 -3.46
N ASN A 95 -24.13 35.34 -2.16
CA ASN A 95 -24.99 35.98 -1.17
C ASN A 95 -24.14 36.58 -0.05
N LEU A 96 -24.69 37.56 0.65
CA LEU A 96 -23.97 38.29 1.69
C LEU A 96 -23.81 37.54 3.01
N VAL A 97 -24.47 36.39 3.17
CA VAL A 97 -24.43 35.67 4.46
C VAL A 97 -23.00 35.31 4.85
N ARG A 98 -22.18 34.85 3.88
CA ARG A 98 -20.79 34.49 4.17
C ARG A 98 -19.95 35.69 4.57
N TYR A 99 -20.08 36.79 3.85
CA TYR A 99 -19.38 38.04 4.20
C TYR A 99 -19.82 38.53 5.59
N THR A 100 -21.13 38.59 5.86
CA THR A 100 -21.67 38.99 7.16
C THR A 100 -21.10 38.12 8.28
N MET A 101 -21.01 36.79 8.06
CA MET A 101 -20.39 35.89 9.03
C MET A 101 -18.92 36.24 9.30
N MET A 102 -18.14 36.55 8.26
CA MET A 102 -16.73 36.94 8.42
C MET A 102 -16.62 38.30 9.17
N ARG A 103 -17.35 39.29 8.71
CA ARG A 103 -17.37 40.63 9.35
C ARG A 103 -17.77 40.53 10.84
N ASP A 104 -18.87 39.85 11.12
CA ASP A 104 -19.37 39.73 12.49
C ASP A 104 -18.41 38.94 13.38
N ALA A 105 -17.72 37.90 12.82
CA ALA A 105 -16.67 37.18 13.51
C ALA A 105 -15.48 38.09 13.85
N VAL A 106 -15.05 38.94 12.93
CA VAL A 106 -13.94 39.90 13.15
C VAL A 106 -14.31 40.89 14.26
N PHE A 107 -15.50 41.48 14.22
CA PHE A 107 -15.93 42.44 15.26
C PHE A 107 -16.15 41.77 16.61
N MET A 108 -16.70 40.58 16.65
CA MET A 108 -16.90 39.81 17.88
C MET A 108 -15.58 39.45 18.56
N LEU A 109 -14.53 39.21 17.75
CA LEU A 109 -13.19 38.87 18.24
C LEU A 109 -12.31 40.10 18.52
N ARG A 110 -12.74 41.34 18.17
CA ARG A 110 -11.94 42.57 18.25
C ARG A 110 -11.33 42.77 19.65
N ASP A 111 -12.12 42.64 20.69
CA ASP A 111 -11.66 42.82 22.07
C ASP A 111 -10.68 41.72 22.53
N LEU A 112 -10.78 40.52 21.94
CA LEU A 112 -9.89 39.39 22.23
C LEU A 112 -8.59 39.46 21.45
N LEU A 113 -8.65 39.91 20.20
CA LEU A 113 -7.49 40.05 19.31
C LEU A 113 -6.68 41.32 19.62
N GLY A 114 -7.34 42.34 20.16
CA GLY A 114 -6.71 43.60 20.52
C GLY A 114 -6.48 44.53 19.32
N HIS A 115 -5.57 45.47 19.49
CA HIS A 115 -5.28 46.54 18.57
C HIS A 115 -3.80 46.54 18.15
N SER A 116 -3.54 46.55 16.89
CA SER A 116 -2.27 46.89 16.25
C SER A 116 -2.58 47.61 14.95
N LYS A 117 -1.56 48.21 14.32
CA LYS A 117 -1.80 48.91 13.04
C LYS A 117 -2.42 47.95 12.00
N ALA A 118 -1.94 46.71 11.91
CA ALA A 118 -2.47 45.70 11.00
C ALA A 118 -3.94 45.34 11.29
N LEU A 119 -4.26 45.12 12.56
CA LEU A 119 -5.63 44.78 13.01
C LEU A 119 -6.60 45.95 12.83
N ASP A 120 -6.17 47.18 13.17
CA ASP A 120 -6.99 48.36 13.03
C ASP A 120 -7.33 48.66 11.57
N VAL A 121 -6.40 48.40 10.65
CA VAL A 121 -6.63 48.47 9.18
C VAL A 121 -7.70 47.47 8.78
N VAL A 122 -7.66 46.24 9.28
CA VAL A 122 -8.68 45.22 8.96
C VAL A 122 -10.04 45.60 9.58
N TYR A 123 -10.09 46.13 10.81
CA TYR A 123 -11.34 46.57 11.40
C TYR A 123 -11.96 47.72 10.57
N LYS A 124 -11.12 48.69 10.15
CA LYS A 124 -11.55 49.80 9.29
C LYS A 124 -12.07 49.28 7.93
N PHE A 125 -11.39 48.32 7.35
CA PHE A 125 -11.85 47.67 6.09
C PHE A 125 -13.27 47.12 6.26
N TYR A 126 -13.57 46.31 7.28
CA TYR A 126 -14.89 45.72 7.48
C TYR A 126 -15.94 46.78 7.96
N GLU A 127 -15.53 47.94 8.48
CA GLU A 127 -16.41 49.05 8.82
C GLU A 127 -16.84 49.84 7.56
N THR A 128 -15.96 50.01 6.60
CA THR A 128 -16.17 50.90 5.44
C THR A 128 -16.48 50.18 4.11
N TRP A 129 -16.10 48.90 3.99
CA TRP A 129 -16.29 48.14 2.75
C TRP A 129 -17.77 47.87 2.48
N ASP A 130 -18.22 48.20 1.22
CA ASP A 130 -19.56 47.85 0.72
C ASP A 130 -19.54 46.50 0.00
N PRO A 131 -20.00 45.40 0.62
CA PRO A 131 -19.95 44.09 0.07
C PRO A 131 -20.94 43.88 -1.12
N GLU A 132 -21.95 44.75 -1.23
CA GLU A 132 -22.90 44.74 -2.36
C GLU A 132 -22.22 45.18 -3.66
N LYS A 133 -21.24 46.09 -3.56
CA LYS A 133 -20.48 46.70 -4.65
C LYS A 133 -19.06 46.16 -4.77
N ALA A 134 -18.78 44.96 -4.31
CA ALA A 134 -17.45 44.39 -4.34
C ALA A 134 -16.85 44.39 -5.78
N LEU A 135 -17.64 44.15 -6.82
CA LEU A 135 -17.21 44.15 -8.20
C LEU A 135 -17.01 45.58 -8.83
N ASP A 136 -17.46 46.62 -8.14
CA ASP A 136 -17.18 47.99 -8.55
C ASP A 136 -15.71 48.36 -8.25
N ASN A 137 -15.08 47.66 -7.33
CA ASN A 137 -13.64 47.79 -7.08
C ASN A 137 -12.85 47.09 -8.19
N LYS A 138 -11.98 47.88 -8.87
CA LYS A 138 -11.20 47.41 -10.01
C LYS A 138 -10.30 46.21 -9.66
N CYS A 139 -9.64 46.22 -8.51
CA CYS A 139 -8.78 45.10 -8.08
C CYS A 139 -9.56 43.78 -7.93
N VAL A 140 -10.81 43.87 -7.49
CA VAL A 140 -11.69 42.69 -7.35
C VAL A 140 -12.20 42.23 -8.70
N SER A 141 -12.73 43.15 -9.52
CA SER A 141 -13.25 42.82 -10.85
C SER A 141 -12.20 42.19 -11.77
N ASP A 142 -10.97 42.71 -11.78
CA ASP A 142 -9.87 42.21 -12.61
C ASP A 142 -9.55 40.71 -12.27
N VAL A 143 -9.61 40.35 -10.99
CA VAL A 143 -9.39 38.93 -10.57
C VAL A 143 -10.60 38.06 -10.86
N MET A 144 -11.82 38.58 -10.74
CA MET A 144 -13.07 37.81 -10.93
C MET A 144 -13.44 37.61 -12.42
N GLU A 145 -12.78 38.27 -13.37
CA GLU A 145 -12.97 38.05 -14.82
C GLU A 145 -12.81 36.56 -15.22
N ALA A 146 -11.88 35.84 -14.57
CA ALA A 146 -11.66 34.44 -14.84
C ALA A 146 -12.66 33.56 -14.06
N LYS A 147 -13.33 32.65 -14.77
CA LYS A 147 -14.34 31.75 -14.19
C LYS A 147 -13.79 30.88 -13.04
N GLY A 148 -14.49 30.87 -11.94
CA GLY A 148 -14.21 29.97 -10.80
C GLY A 148 -13.27 30.59 -9.76
N GLN A 149 -12.92 31.86 -9.87
CA GLN A 149 -12.05 32.53 -8.91
C GLN A 149 -12.78 32.77 -7.56
N GLU A 150 -14.10 32.86 -7.58
CA GLU A 150 -14.94 33.01 -6.38
C GLU A 150 -14.77 31.87 -5.35
N LYS A 151 -14.29 30.70 -5.81
CA LYS A 151 -14.04 29.51 -4.96
C LYS A 151 -12.60 29.38 -4.49
N LYS A 152 -11.74 30.28 -4.92
CA LYS A 152 -10.34 30.30 -4.49
C LYS A 152 -10.22 30.87 -3.07
N THR A 153 -9.14 30.53 -2.39
CA THR A 153 -8.85 31.07 -1.06
C THR A 153 -8.09 32.39 -1.19
N PHE A 154 -8.60 33.41 -0.54
CA PHE A 154 -8.02 34.73 -0.39
C PHE A 154 -7.55 34.93 1.06
N ILE A 155 -6.51 35.73 1.25
CA ILE A 155 -5.89 36.02 2.53
C ILE A 155 -5.63 37.52 2.65
N LEU A 156 -5.94 38.12 3.80
CA LEU A 156 -5.68 39.54 4.03
C LEU A 156 -4.22 39.77 4.38
N PHE A 157 -3.62 40.73 3.67
CA PHE A 157 -2.26 41.21 3.87
C PHE A 157 -2.25 42.66 4.29
N TYR A 158 -1.22 43.01 5.03
CA TYR A 158 -0.87 44.40 5.36
C TYR A 158 0.66 44.53 5.37
N ASN A 159 1.20 45.54 4.67
CA ASN A 159 2.65 45.73 4.47
C ASN A 159 3.39 44.48 3.95
N GLY A 160 2.78 43.76 3.00
CA GLY A 160 3.39 42.62 2.32
C GLY A 160 3.41 41.33 3.12
N VAL A 161 2.76 41.28 4.31
CA VAL A 161 2.68 40.08 5.15
C VAL A 161 1.24 39.76 5.54
N PRO A 162 0.90 38.49 5.79
CA PRO A 162 -0.41 38.11 6.31
C PRO A 162 -0.74 38.83 7.63
N VAL A 163 -1.98 39.29 7.80
CA VAL A 163 -2.41 39.98 9.01
C VAL A 163 -2.21 39.16 10.29
N PHE A 164 -2.34 37.85 10.22
CA PHE A 164 -2.13 36.96 11.37
C PHE A 164 -0.65 36.72 11.71
N ASP A 165 0.30 37.26 10.90
CA ASP A 165 1.74 37.26 11.24
C ASP A 165 2.12 38.51 12.09
N ASP A 166 1.18 39.43 12.27
CA ASP A 166 1.32 40.54 13.23
C ASP A 166 1.62 40.03 14.63
N GLU A 167 2.60 40.63 15.32
CA GLU A 167 3.04 40.19 16.63
C GLU A 167 1.94 40.29 17.71
N THR A 168 1.11 41.34 17.66
CA THR A 168 -0.01 41.53 18.59
C THR A 168 -1.05 40.45 18.33
N PHE A 169 -1.38 40.17 17.05
CA PHE A 169 -2.28 39.08 16.71
C PHE A 169 -1.77 37.76 17.26
N ARG A 170 -0.52 37.40 17.01
CA ARG A 170 0.08 36.14 17.47
C ARG A 170 0.04 35.98 18.99
N LYS A 171 0.35 37.06 19.76
CA LYS A 171 0.26 37.05 21.21
C LYS A 171 -1.17 36.89 21.73
N SER A 172 -2.10 37.65 21.16
CA SER A 172 -3.52 37.59 21.53
C SER A 172 -4.13 36.25 21.16
N TYR A 173 -3.79 35.72 19.98
CA TYR A 173 -4.26 34.41 19.57
C TYR A 173 -3.71 33.27 20.46
N ALA A 174 -2.46 33.35 20.89
CA ALA A 174 -1.90 32.40 21.85
C ALA A 174 -2.68 32.43 23.18
N ALA A 175 -3.09 33.59 23.65
CA ALA A 175 -3.96 33.74 24.85
C ALA A 175 -5.36 33.11 24.60
N ILE A 176 -5.94 33.33 23.42
CA ILE A 176 -7.20 32.70 23.00
C ILE A 176 -7.07 31.18 23.00
N VAL A 177 -6.02 30.62 22.39
CA VAL A 177 -5.75 29.17 22.35
C VAL A 177 -5.57 28.58 23.74
N ASN A 178 -4.86 29.30 24.64
CA ASN A 178 -4.70 28.88 26.04
C ASN A 178 -6.01 28.87 26.84
N LYS A 179 -6.95 29.73 26.49
CA LYS A 179 -8.25 29.87 27.20
C LYS A 179 -9.35 29.03 26.58
N TYR A 180 -9.40 28.94 25.24
CA TYR A 180 -10.50 28.32 24.49
C TYR A 180 -10.09 27.10 23.66
N GLY A 181 -8.81 26.89 23.39
CA GLY A 181 -8.29 25.82 22.55
C GLY A 181 -8.34 26.08 21.02
N GLU A 182 -9.20 27.03 20.62
CA GLU A 182 -9.45 27.42 19.22
C GLU A 182 -10.09 28.81 19.20
N MET A 183 -10.36 29.37 18.00
CA MET A 183 -11.18 30.60 17.91
C MET A 183 -12.55 30.37 18.55
N PRO A 184 -12.96 31.18 19.51
CA PRO A 184 -14.17 30.96 20.33
C PRO A 184 -15.44 31.42 19.61
N ILE A 185 -15.61 31.10 18.34
CA ILE A 185 -16.79 31.46 17.52
C ILE A 185 -17.49 30.22 16.97
N ASP A 186 -18.81 30.30 16.85
CA ASP A 186 -19.63 29.24 16.18
C ASP A 186 -20.73 29.91 15.35
N THR A 187 -21.27 29.16 14.39
CA THR A 187 -22.39 29.63 13.57
C THR A 187 -23.70 29.09 14.11
N LEU A 188 -24.64 29.97 14.38
CA LEU A 188 -26.03 29.66 14.73
C LEU A 188 -26.89 29.39 13.50
N LYS A 189 -28.15 29.02 13.74
CA LYS A 189 -29.13 28.87 12.63
C LYS A 189 -29.31 30.24 11.95
N GLY A 190 -29.20 30.21 10.59
CA GLY A 190 -29.34 31.44 9.79
C GLY A 190 -28.02 32.13 9.43
N GLY A 191 -26.89 31.70 9.98
CA GLY A 191 -25.57 32.26 9.68
C GLY A 191 -25.13 33.33 10.68
N GLU A 192 -25.85 33.52 11.77
CA GLU A 192 -25.40 34.39 12.89
C GLU A 192 -24.17 33.80 13.56
N ILE A 193 -23.20 34.64 13.90
CA ILE A 193 -22.00 34.26 14.66
C ILE A 193 -22.25 34.47 16.15
N ALA A 194 -21.79 33.54 16.97
CA ALA A 194 -21.86 33.63 18.41
C ALA A 194 -20.51 33.38 19.08
N LEU A 195 -20.18 34.16 20.12
CA LEU A 195 -19.02 33.88 20.95
C LEU A 195 -19.33 32.70 21.87
N LEU A 196 -18.39 31.80 21.95
CA LEU A 196 -18.52 30.58 22.74
C LEU A 196 -18.03 30.77 24.16
N PRO A 197 -18.67 30.11 25.15
CA PRO A 197 -18.14 30.02 26.50
C PRO A 197 -16.83 29.23 26.52
N GLU A 198 -16.08 29.33 27.61
CA GLU A 198 -14.90 28.49 27.82
C GLU A 198 -15.27 27.00 27.72
N PRO A 199 -14.48 26.21 26.95
CA PRO A 199 -14.79 24.81 26.78
C PRO A 199 -14.52 24.01 28.05
N ILE A 200 -15.27 22.94 28.23
CA ILE A 200 -15.10 22.02 29.36
C ILE A 200 -13.73 21.31 29.23
N ARG A 201 -13.02 21.23 30.35
CA ARG A 201 -11.79 20.45 30.47
C ARG A 201 -12.10 19.00 30.86
N ILE A 202 -11.44 18.06 30.23
CA ILE A 202 -11.57 16.65 30.50
C ILE A 202 -10.20 15.96 30.57
N ARG A 203 -10.16 14.79 31.16
CA ARG A 203 -9.00 13.89 31.01
C ARG A 203 -9.14 13.08 29.73
N SER A 204 -8.14 13.15 28.87
CA SER A 204 -8.14 12.35 27.63
C SER A 204 -8.01 10.86 27.91
N MET A 205 -8.76 10.04 27.18
CA MET A 205 -8.62 8.59 27.21
C MET A 205 -7.36 8.09 26.47
N ILE A 206 -6.70 8.94 25.68
CA ILE A 206 -5.52 8.60 24.90
C ILE A 206 -4.26 8.91 25.68
N SER A 207 -3.97 10.18 25.93
CA SER A 207 -2.75 10.62 26.62
C SER A 207 -2.85 10.61 28.14
N GLY A 208 -4.08 10.56 28.69
CA GLY A 208 -4.32 10.75 30.12
C GLY A 208 -4.20 12.21 30.60
N ASN A 209 -3.83 13.14 29.73
CA ASN A 209 -3.66 14.55 30.05
C ASN A 209 -5.00 15.27 30.16
N ILE A 210 -5.02 16.33 30.98
CA ILE A 210 -6.18 17.22 31.10
C ILE A 210 -6.06 18.30 30.02
N GLY A 211 -7.12 18.46 29.21
CA GLY A 211 -7.18 19.48 28.15
C GLY A 211 -8.62 19.81 27.78
N PHE A 212 -8.78 20.66 26.77
CA PHE A 212 -10.10 21.04 26.26
C PHE A 212 -10.78 19.87 25.55
N LYS A 213 -12.07 19.71 25.80
CA LYS A 213 -12.87 18.64 25.20
C LYS A 213 -13.08 18.86 23.70
N ALA A 214 -12.63 17.92 22.88
CA ALA A 214 -12.95 17.94 21.46
C ALA A 214 -14.44 17.62 21.22
N ARG A 215 -15.15 18.46 20.47
CA ARG A 215 -16.55 18.24 20.10
C ARG A 215 -16.67 17.48 18.78
N LEU A 216 -15.91 17.86 17.80
CA LEU A 216 -15.84 17.27 16.47
C LEU A 216 -14.40 16.92 16.14
N PHE A 217 -14.23 15.95 15.29
CA PHE A 217 -12.92 15.52 14.81
C PHE A 217 -12.70 15.98 13.38
N ARG A 218 -11.49 16.45 13.06
CA ARG A 218 -11.13 16.88 11.72
C ARG A 218 -11.08 15.69 10.76
N ALA A 219 -11.42 15.96 9.52
CA ALA A 219 -11.38 14.95 8.45
C ALA A 219 -10.00 14.89 7.83
N ILE A 220 -9.46 13.70 7.70
CA ILE A 220 -8.22 13.40 6.97
C ILE A 220 -8.52 13.09 5.52
N THR A 221 -7.57 13.38 4.63
CA THR A 221 -7.69 13.10 3.19
C THR A 221 -6.71 12.02 2.79
N ALA A 222 -7.22 10.95 2.19
CA ALA A 222 -6.41 9.85 1.69
C ALA A 222 -6.98 9.29 0.39
N TRP A 223 -6.21 8.48 -0.32
CA TRP A 223 -6.69 7.81 -1.51
C TRP A 223 -7.85 6.89 -1.19
N GLY A 224 -8.96 7.09 -1.87
CA GLY A 224 -10.22 6.37 -1.65
C GLY A 224 -10.65 5.53 -2.84
N ASN A 225 -11.84 4.93 -2.73
CA ASN A 225 -12.41 4.02 -3.74
C ASN A 225 -13.02 4.75 -4.95
N LYS A 226 -12.87 6.06 -5.05
CA LYS A 226 -13.37 6.82 -6.21
C LYS A 226 -12.45 6.69 -7.40
N LYS A 227 -13.04 6.52 -8.59
CA LYS A 227 -12.34 6.61 -9.89
C LYS A 227 -11.54 7.91 -10.08
N ASN A 228 -11.80 8.94 -9.27
CA ASN A 228 -11.38 10.31 -9.49
C ASN A 228 -10.53 10.95 -8.39
N GLY A 229 -9.93 10.19 -7.47
CA GLY A 229 -8.95 10.80 -6.57
C GLY A 229 -9.15 10.57 -5.07
N PRO A 230 -8.57 11.45 -4.24
CA PRO A 230 -8.59 11.33 -2.79
C PRO A 230 -10.00 11.52 -2.22
N VAL A 231 -10.25 10.85 -1.10
CA VAL A 231 -11.50 10.93 -0.33
C VAL A 231 -11.17 11.52 1.03
N THR A 232 -12.03 12.42 1.50
CA THR A 232 -11.89 13.07 2.81
C THR A 232 -12.95 12.52 3.76
N ASN A 233 -12.50 11.93 4.88
CA ASN A 233 -13.36 11.40 5.94
C ASN A 233 -12.72 11.55 7.30
N THR A 234 -13.54 11.58 8.36
CA THR A 234 -13.05 11.60 9.74
C THR A 234 -12.55 10.23 10.16
N LEU A 235 -11.37 10.16 10.76
CA LEU A 235 -10.84 8.94 11.38
C LEU A 235 -11.69 8.52 12.59
N LEU A 236 -12.14 9.50 13.36
CA LEU A 236 -13.05 9.33 14.49
C LEU A 236 -14.33 10.12 14.19
N SER A 237 -15.50 9.51 14.34
CA SER A 237 -16.77 10.18 14.07
C SER A 237 -17.89 9.61 14.93
N ASN A 238 -18.62 10.49 15.62
CA ASN A 238 -19.83 10.18 16.37
C ASN A 238 -21.00 11.09 15.97
N ASN A 239 -21.08 11.46 14.68
CA ASN A 239 -22.04 12.44 14.18
C ASN A 239 -23.39 11.86 13.79
N LYS A 240 -23.57 10.54 13.88
CA LYS A 240 -24.82 9.86 13.47
C LYS A 240 -25.56 9.34 14.70
N ALA A 241 -26.90 9.33 14.64
CA ALA A 241 -27.75 8.82 15.71
C ALA A 241 -27.42 7.38 16.15
N ASN A 242 -26.97 6.53 15.20
CA ASN A 242 -26.54 5.17 15.50
C ASN A 242 -25.16 5.06 16.20
N THR A 243 -24.46 6.17 16.38
CA THR A 243 -23.19 6.25 17.14
C THR A 243 -23.36 6.96 18.49
N GLU A 244 -24.60 7.29 18.85
CA GLU A 244 -24.90 7.83 20.18
C GLU A 244 -24.70 6.74 21.24
N TYR A 245 -24.04 7.11 22.33
CA TYR A 245 -23.78 6.21 23.43
C TYR A 245 -24.33 6.84 24.72
N PHE A 246 -25.27 6.20 25.40
CA PHE A 246 -25.97 6.74 26.57
C PHE A 246 -26.54 8.16 26.36
N GLY A 247 -27.17 8.43 25.21
CA GLY A 247 -27.72 9.76 24.88
C GLY A 247 -26.66 10.83 24.59
N ARG A 248 -25.37 10.46 24.54
CA ARG A 248 -24.27 11.38 24.26
C ARG A 248 -23.97 11.39 22.77
N GLN A 249 -23.97 12.59 22.19
CA GLN A 249 -23.69 12.84 20.78
C GLN A 249 -22.29 13.45 20.59
N GLN A 250 -21.73 13.26 19.38
CA GLN A 250 -20.46 13.84 18.95
C GLN A 250 -19.31 13.50 19.93
N GLY A 251 -18.38 14.40 20.17
CA GLY A 251 -17.26 14.24 21.11
C GLY A 251 -17.68 14.03 22.57
N ASN A 252 -18.98 14.16 22.89
CA ASN A 252 -19.48 13.81 24.22
C ASN A 252 -19.44 12.29 24.51
N ALA A 253 -19.43 11.46 23.49
CA ALA A 253 -19.35 10.02 23.62
C ALA A 253 -17.90 9.50 23.75
N ILE A 254 -16.91 10.28 23.29
CA ILE A 254 -15.48 9.89 23.30
C ILE A 254 -14.69 10.99 24.01
N PRO A 255 -14.14 10.74 25.21
CA PRO A 255 -13.39 11.74 25.98
C PRO A 255 -11.96 11.91 25.43
N ILE A 256 -11.84 12.62 24.32
CA ILE A 256 -10.57 13.03 23.70
C ILE A 256 -10.45 14.54 23.80
N THR A 257 -9.26 15.04 24.14
CA THR A 257 -8.97 16.48 24.20
C THR A 257 -8.74 17.06 22.80
N MET A 258 -8.93 18.36 22.63
CA MET A 258 -8.58 19.08 21.38
C MET A 258 -7.10 18.94 21.07
N GLN A 259 -6.25 18.91 22.10
CA GLN A 259 -4.82 18.74 21.97
C GLN A 259 -4.48 17.35 21.36
N ASP A 260 -5.09 16.27 21.87
CA ASP A 260 -4.85 14.94 21.31
C ASP A 260 -5.49 14.78 19.92
N GLU A 261 -6.65 15.38 19.69
CA GLU A 261 -7.26 15.42 18.36
C GLU A 261 -6.36 16.12 17.34
N HIS A 262 -5.77 17.26 17.74
CA HIS A 262 -4.82 17.99 16.92
C HIS A 262 -3.60 17.12 16.58
N LYS A 263 -2.98 16.49 17.56
CA LYS A 263 -1.85 15.60 17.39
C LYS A 263 -2.17 14.44 16.44
N ILE A 264 -3.31 13.79 16.63
CA ILE A 264 -3.77 12.67 15.79
C ILE A 264 -3.99 13.13 14.35
N TYR A 265 -4.63 14.29 14.15
CA TYR A 265 -4.91 14.83 12.83
C TYR A 265 -3.63 15.21 12.08
N GLU A 266 -2.72 15.95 12.72
CA GLU A 266 -1.46 16.37 12.11
C GLU A 266 -0.56 15.17 11.76
N ALA A 267 -0.39 14.24 12.71
CA ALA A 267 0.36 13.01 12.48
C ALA A 267 -0.23 12.16 11.35
N ALA A 268 -1.55 11.96 11.33
CA ALA A 268 -2.20 11.21 10.26
C ALA A 268 -2.07 11.91 8.90
N THR A 269 -2.14 13.24 8.87
CA THR A 269 -2.01 14.05 7.65
C THR A 269 -0.58 13.99 7.11
N ASP A 270 0.42 14.12 7.97
CA ASP A 270 1.84 13.96 7.61
C ASP A 270 2.09 12.57 7.02
N LEU A 271 1.77 11.52 7.75
CA LEU A 271 1.97 10.13 7.31
C LEU A 271 1.24 9.82 6.00
N LEU A 272 0.06 10.38 5.78
CA LEU A 272 -0.71 10.20 4.54
C LEU A 272 -0.19 11.04 3.38
N GLY A 273 0.44 12.17 3.64
CA GLY A 273 1.06 13.05 2.65
C GLY A 273 2.48 12.66 2.27
N SER A 274 3.17 11.91 3.11
CA SER A 274 4.60 11.63 3.06
C SER A 274 4.95 10.35 2.30
N LYS A 275 6.27 10.05 2.28
CA LYS A 275 6.85 8.79 1.77
C LYS A 275 6.34 7.53 2.50
N HIS A 276 5.82 7.67 3.71
CA HIS A 276 5.37 6.56 4.56
C HIS A 276 4.09 5.90 4.07
N ARG A 277 3.35 6.59 3.21
CA ARG A 277 2.13 6.05 2.62
C ARG A 277 2.40 5.29 1.33
N PHE A 278 1.88 4.08 1.26
CA PHE A 278 1.88 3.26 0.06
C PHE A 278 0.45 3.09 -0.44
N PRO A 279 0.11 3.69 -1.59
CA PRO A 279 -1.03 3.22 -2.35
C PRO A 279 -0.69 1.77 -2.73
N VAL A 280 -1.53 0.82 -2.32
CA VAL A 280 -1.38 -0.57 -2.77
C VAL A 280 -1.38 -0.55 -4.30
N PRO A 281 -0.31 -1.07 -4.96
CA PRO A 281 -0.20 -0.98 -6.42
C PRO A 281 -1.41 -1.62 -7.06
N ALA A 282 -2.10 -0.86 -7.88
CA ALA A 282 -3.27 -1.31 -8.59
C ALA A 282 -2.90 -1.77 -9.98
N ALA A 283 -3.15 -3.02 -10.28
CA ALA A 283 -3.38 -3.46 -11.65
C ALA A 283 -4.76 -3.00 -12.19
N SER A 284 -5.61 -2.40 -11.35
CA SER A 284 -6.91 -1.84 -11.72
C SER A 284 -7.26 -0.61 -10.87
N GLN A 285 -7.99 0.32 -11.45
CA GLN A 285 -8.43 1.58 -10.84
C GLN A 285 -9.30 1.41 -9.56
N SER A 286 -9.73 0.21 -9.22
CA SER A 286 -10.49 -0.11 -8.02
C SER A 286 -9.65 -0.26 -6.74
N LEU A 287 -8.33 -0.17 -6.83
CA LEU A 287 -7.39 -0.44 -5.73
C LEU A 287 -6.98 0.79 -4.92
N TYR A 288 -7.44 1.98 -5.31
CA TYR A 288 -7.02 3.24 -4.66
C TYR A 288 -7.60 3.49 -3.26
N SER A 289 -8.46 2.60 -2.75
CA SER A 289 -9.08 2.78 -1.44
C SER A 289 -8.20 2.44 -0.25
N LYS A 290 -6.97 1.94 -0.49
CA LYS A 290 -6.15 1.38 0.57
C LYS A 290 -4.84 2.09 0.70
N ASN A 291 -4.63 2.53 1.92
CA ASN A 291 -3.37 3.11 2.33
C ASN A 291 -2.75 2.16 3.36
N GLN A 292 -1.59 1.63 3.04
CA GLN A 292 -0.71 1.01 4.00
C GLN A 292 0.35 2.04 4.36
N ILE A 293 0.51 2.29 5.63
CA ILE A 293 1.40 3.31 6.18
C ILE A 293 2.40 2.58 7.06
N ILE A 294 3.68 2.83 6.84
CA ILE A 294 4.78 2.23 7.59
C ILE A 294 5.71 3.36 8.02
N TRP A 295 6.00 3.44 9.32
CA TRP A 295 6.88 4.46 9.85
C TRP A 295 7.57 4.00 11.15
N SER A 296 8.62 4.72 11.51
CA SER A 296 9.31 4.60 12.79
C SER A 296 9.77 5.98 13.25
N ASP A 297 9.44 6.36 14.47
CA ASP A 297 9.75 7.69 15.00
C ASP A 297 11.21 7.84 15.42
N ASP A 298 11.87 6.73 15.74
CA ASP A 298 13.22 6.70 16.31
C ASP A 298 14.28 6.18 15.31
N MET A 299 13.91 5.92 14.04
CA MET A 299 14.79 5.29 13.06
C MET A 299 15.52 6.33 12.20
N PRO A 300 16.84 6.17 11.96
CA PRO A 300 17.57 7.02 11.00
C PRO A 300 16.92 6.94 9.61
N THR A 301 16.76 8.07 8.93
CA THR A 301 16.03 8.19 7.65
C THR A 301 16.46 7.17 6.58
N LYS A 302 17.78 6.93 6.44
CA LYS A 302 18.29 5.94 5.46
C LYS A 302 17.88 4.51 5.78
N LEU A 303 17.80 4.16 7.06
CA LEU A 303 17.36 2.84 7.50
C LEU A 303 15.86 2.71 7.36
N GLU A 304 15.12 3.74 7.70
CA GLU A 304 13.68 3.80 7.52
C GLU A 304 13.29 3.67 6.05
N ASP A 305 13.95 4.39 5.13
CA ASP A 305 13.73 4.28 3.68
C ASP A 305 13.96 2.84 3.20
N ALA A 306 15.01 2.17 3.68
CA ALA A 306 15.28 0.77 3.34
C ALA A 306 14.19 -0.19 3.86
N VAL A 307 13.67 0.03 5.07
CA VAL A 307 12.57 -0.75 5.65
C VAL A 307 11.28 -0.52 4.86
N ILE A 308 11.01 0.72 4.53
CA ILE A 308 9.89 1.12 3.70
C ILE A 308 9.96 0.42 2.34
N ASP A 309 11.08 0.47 1.63
CA ASP A 309 11.28 -0.19 0.34
C ASP A 309 11.16 -1.72 0.43
N LEU A 310 11.59 -2.31 1.54
CA LEU A 310 11.41 -3.73 1.81
C LEU A 310 9.93 -4.12 1.93
N CYS A 311 9.18 -3.37 2.72
CA CYS A 311 7.77 -3.65 2.98
C CYS A 311 6.90 -3.30 1.78
N CYS A 312 7.29 -2.29 1.03
CA CYS A 312 6.50 -1.69 -0.02
C CYS A 312 7.07 -2.04 -1.37
N CYS A 313 6.32 -2.86 -2.05
CA CYS A 313 6.58 -3.17 -3.44
C CYS A 313 6.37 -1.92 -4.29
N ARG A 314 7.30 -0.96 -4.27
CA ARG A 314 7.32 0.14 -5.25
C ARG A 314 7.68 -0.44 -6.62
N SER A 315 6.70 -1.02 -7.30
CA SER A 315 6.81 -1.37 -8.70
C SER A 315 6.02 -0.39 -9.57
N ASP A 316 6.29 0.88 -9.44
CA ASP A 316 5.84 1.82 -10.45
C ASP A 316 6.92 1.92 -11.51
N ASN A 317 6.62 1.29 -12.67
CA ASN A 317 7.39 1.32 -13.91
C ASN A 317 8.81 0.73 -13.84
N ALA A 318 8.92 -0.54 -14.12
CA ALA A 318 10.17 -1.27 -14.40
C ALA A 318 11.07 -0.60 -15.47
N LYS A 319 10.61 0.44 -16.15
CA LYS A 319 11.38 1.22 -17.12
C LYS A 319 12.06 2.47 -16.52
N THR A 320 11.58 2.98 -15.38
CA THR A 320 12.17 4.19 -14.75
C THR A 320 13.10 3.84 -13.58
N ILE A 321 12.97 2.63 -13.03
CA ILE A 321 13.82 2.14 -11.92
C ILE A 321 15.23 1.77 -12.39
N SER A 322 15.43 1.51 -13.68
CA SER A 322 16.73 1.12 -14.22
C SER A 322 17.78 2.24 -14.23
N GLN A 323 17.43 3.47 -13.95
CA GLN A 323 18.37 4.60 -14.06
C GLN A 323 18.51 5.50 -12.82
N ALA A 324 17.61 5.46 -11.84
CA ALA A 324 17.62 6.46 -10.76
C ALA A 324 17.86 5.94 -9.34
N ASN A 325 17.74 4.63 -9.04
CA ASN A 325 17.84 4.11 -7.67
C ASN A 325 18.52 2.73 -7.54
N GLU A 326 19.65 2.54 -8.20
CA GLU A 326 20.44 1.30 -8.01
C GLU A 326 20.95 1.11 -6.59
N SER A 327 21.13 2.17 -5.79
CA SER A 327 21.81 2.04 -4.49
C SER A 327 20.95 1.55 -3.33
N GLY A 328 19.70 2.00 -3.20
CA GLY A 328 18.82 1.65 -2.06
C GLY A 328 18.09 0.30 -2.27
N TYR A 329 17.47 0.12 -3.40
CA TYR A 329 16.71 -1.07 -3.75
C TYR A 329 17.60 -2.30 -3.95
N GLU A 330 18.73 -2.16 -4.69
CA GLU A 330 19.70 -3.23 -4.83
C GLU A 330 20.36 -3.58 -3.49
N THR A 331 20.60 -2.60 -2.62
CA THR A 331 21.16 -2.87 -1.28
C THR A 331 20.15 -3.66 -0.44
N THR A 332 18.86 -3.31 -0.49
CA THR A 332 17.82 -4.02 0.26
C THR A 332 17.54 -5.40 -0.34
N ILE A 333 17.52 -5.54 -1.67
CA ILE A 333 17.42 -6.85 -2.32
C ILE A 333 18.70 -7.66 -2.17
N ARG A 334 19.88 -7.08 -2.28
CA ARG A 334 21.14 -7.76 -1.93
C ARG A 334 21.19 -8.14 -0.45
N ILE A 335 20.56 -7.38 0.42
CA ILE A 335 20.32 -7.75 1.82
C ILE A 335 19.42 -8.99 1.89
N LEU A 336 18.38 -9.07 1.08
CA LEU A 336 17.46 -10.21 1.02
C LEU A 336 17.98 -11.38 0.19
N GLU A 337 18.67 -11.16 -0.91
CA GLU A 337 19.21 -12.21 -1.79
C GLU A 337 20.38 -12.98 -1.19
N LYS A 338 21.14 -12.35 -0.36
CA LYS A 338 22.16 -13.02 0.44
C LYS A 338 21.52 -13.58 1.73
N THR A 339 20.46 -14.40 1.62
CA THR A 339 19.74 -14.95 2.76
C THR A 339 20.65 -15.78 3.70
N LYS A 340 21.73 -16.38 3.20
CA LYS A 340 22.83 -16.88 4.05
C LYS A 340 23.57 -15.76 4.77
N LEU A 341 23.62 -14.56 4.22
CA LEU A 341 24.18 -13.34 4.80
C LEU A 341 23.14 -12.53 5.57
N TYR A 342 21.85 -12.84 5.41
CA TYR A 342 20.78 -12.14 6.10
C TYR A 342 20.71 -12.50 7.57
N GLN A 343 20.82 -13.77 7.92
CA GLN A 343 21.07 -14.17 9.31
C GLN A 343 22.34 -13.50 9.86
N GLY A 344 23.38 -13.34 9.04
CA GLY A 344 24.60 -12.62 9.40
C GLY A 344 24.45 -11.10 9.52
N ARG A 345 23.50 -10.44 8.82
CA ARG A 345 23.29 -8.99 8.92
C ARG A 345 22.27 -8.56 9.97
N ILE A 346 21.31 -9.41 10.32
CA ILE A 346 20.55 -9.22 11.57
C ILE A 346 21.49 -9.23 12.77
N THR A 347 22.61 -9.95 12.70
CA THR A 347 23.68 -9.92 13.70
C THR A 347 24.58 -8.68 13.62
N VAL A 348 24.57 -7.93 12.51
CA VAL A 348 25.35 -6.68 12.33
C VAL A 348 24.60 -5.45 12.83
N LEU A 349 23.25 -5.49 12.89
CA LEU A 349 22.50 -4.45 13.56
C LEU A 349 22.82 -4.48 15.05
N SER A 350 23.11 -3.32 15.62
CA SER A 350 23.25 -3.16 17.07
C SER A 350 21.94 -3.60 17.76
N ASP A 351 22.04 -3.98 19.03
CA ASP A 351 20.84 -4.33 19.80
C ASP A 351 19.88 -3.15 19.95
N ILE A 352 20.40 -1.92 19.89
CA ILE A 352 19.59 -0.70 19.86
C ILE A 352 18.77 -0.65 18.56
N GLU A 353 19.41 -0.86 17.39
CA GLU A 353 18.72 -0.83 16.10
C GLU A 353 17.67 -1.97 15.97
N LYS A 354 17.98 -3.16 16.48
CA LYS A 354 17.01 -4.28 16.50
C LYS A 354 15.74 -3.97 17.29
N ASN A 355 15.87 -3.14 18.34
CA ASN A 355 14.75 -2.76 19.21
C ASN A 355 13.98 -1.53 18.72
N LEU A 356 14.40 -0.87 17.62
CA LEU A 356 13.63 0.21 17.00
C LEU A 356 12.24 -0.26 16.64
N VAL A 357 11.26 0.59 16.93
CA VAL A 357 9.85 0.26 16.74
C VAL A 357 9.42 0.60 15.32
N VAL A 358 8.81 -0.36 14.64
CA VAL A 358 8.18 -0.19 13.32
C VAL A 358 6.67 -0.29 13.48
N ASN A 359 5.98 0.72 12.99
CA ASN A 359 4.52 0.82 12.97
C ASN A 359 4.00 0.49 11.57
N VAL A 360 2.98 -0.37 11.48
CA VAL A 360 2.30 -0.72 10.23
C VAL A 360 0.80 -0.49 10.41
N TRP A 361 0.27 0.47 9.67
CA TRP A 361 -1.14 0.84 9.71
C TRP A 361 -1.81 0.64 8.36
N ASN A 362 -2.92 -0.09 8.32
CA ASN A 362 -3.76 -0.23 7.14
C ASN A 362 -5.04 0.60 7.31
N LEU A 363 -5.21 1.60 6.46
CA LEU A 363 -6.33 2.52 6.47
C LEU A 363 -7.22 2.28 5.24
N ASP A 364 -8.49 2.00 5.47
CA ASP A 364 -9.51 1.91 4.44
C ASP A 364 -10.32 3.19 4.36
N MET A 365 -10.31 3.86 3.20
CA MET A 365 -11.08 5.07 2.93
C MET A 365 -12.06 4.80 1.79
N ASN A 366 -13.32 5.16 1.99
CA ASN A 366 -14.36 5.11 0.94
C ASN A 366 -15.33 6.27 1.10
N ASP A 367 -16.27 6.42 0.17
CA ASP A 367 -17.26 7.50 0.17
C ASP A 367 -18.17 7.50 1.39
N LYS A 368 -18.26 6.39 2.11
CA LYS A 368 -19.16 6.21 3.26
C LYS A 368 -18.46 6.36 4.61
N GLY A 369 -17.14 6.36 4.64
CA GLY A 369 -16.39 6.48 5.88
C GLY A 369 -14.93 6.07 5.78
N CYS A 370 -14.26 6.16 6.92
CA CYS A 370 -12.90 5.72 7.15
C CYS A 370 -12.90 4.57 8.15
N SER A 371 -12.06 3.58 7.94
CA SER A 371 -11.85 2.49 8.89
C SER A 371 -10.35 2.25 9.07
N ALA A 372 -9.88 2.39 10.29
CA ALA A 372 -8.56 1.95 10.71
C ALA A 372 -8.58 0.42 10.79
N SER A 373 -8.40 -0.24 9.66
CA SER A 373 -8.70 -1.67 9.52
C SER A 373 -7.71 -2.59 10.24
N SER A 374 -6.45 -2.20 10.42
CA SER A 374 -5.47 -2.85 11.30
C SER A 374 -4.29 -1.95 11.62
N PHE A 375 -3.79 -2.11 12.82
CA PHE A 375 -2.54 -1.54 13.27
C PHE A 375 -1.71 -2.65 13.92
N THR A 376 -0.44 -2.72 13.55
CA THR A 376 0.53 -3.67 14.10
C THR A 376 1.81 -2.93 14.42
N GLN A 377 2.38 -3.20 15.58
CA GLN A 377 3.65 -2.66 16.02
C GLN A 377 4.60 -3.81 16.31
N MET A 378 5.84 -3.72 15.85
CA MET A 378 6.87 -4.73 16.07
C MET A 378 8.25 -4.07 16.11
N THR A 379 9.25 -4.79 16.59
CA THR A 379 10.63 -4.33 16.51
C THR A 379 11.19 -4.54 15.11
N LEU A 380 12.20 -3.77 14.73
CA LEU A 380 12.89 -3.95 13.46
C LEU A 380 13.50 -5.36 13.34
N GLY A 381 14.06 -5.88 14.43
CA GLY A 381 14.61 -7.24 14.46
C GLY A 381 13.55 -8.31 14.18
N GLU A 382 12.35 -8.19 14.78
CA GLU A 382 11.22 -9.08 14.51
C GLU A 382 10.75 -8.98 13.06
N LEU A 383 10.57 -7.76 12.56
CA LEU A 383 10.15 -7.52 11.18
C LEU A 383 11.11 -8.18 10.19
N LEU A 384 12.41 -7.92 10.34
CA LEU A 384 13.44 -8.47 9.46
C LEU A 384 13.55 -9.99 9.57
N GLY A 385 13.45 -10.54 10.80
CA GLY A 385 13.43 -11.98 11.02
C GLY A 385 12.23 -12.66 10.36
N ASN A 386 11.06 -12.06 10.44
CA ASN A 386 9.83 -12.56 9.81
C ASN A 386 9.92 -12.52 8.27
N PHE A 387 10.52 -11.49 7.70
CA PHE A 387 10.79 -11.43 6.26
C PHE A 387 11.78 -12.51 5.84
N ALA A 388 12.91 -12.65 6.54
CA ALA A 388 13.90 -13.69 6.24
C ALA A 388 13.27 -15.08 6.26
N LYS A 389 12.47 -15.37 7.28
CA LYS A 389 11.73 -16.63 7.38
C LYS A 389 10.75 -16.79 6.21
N HIS A 390 9.98 -15.74 5.87
CA HIS A 390 9.07 -15.79 4.74
C HIS A 390 9.79 -16.12 3.43
N TYR A 391 10.91 -15.45 3.14
CA TYR A 391 11.68 -15.72 1.92
C TYR A 391 12.28 -17.13 1.91
N THR A 392 12.79 -17.61 3.03
CA THR A 392 13.29 -18.99 3.18
C THR A 392 12.16 -20.01 2.97
N ASP A 393 11.01 -19.79 3.57
CA ASP A 393 9.83 -20.64 3.40
C ASP A 393 9.37 -20.69 1.94
N MET A 394 9.44 -19.55 1.24
CA MET A 394 9.04 -19.41 -0.16
C MET A 394 10.08 -19.98 -1.15
N GLU A 395 11.35 -20.08 -0.74
CA GLU A 395 12.43 -20.48 -1.64
C GLU A 395 12.16 -21.86 -2.25
N ILE A 396 12.12 -21.91 -3.59
CA ILE A 396 11.84 -23.12 -4.35
C ILE A 396 12.79 -23.19 -5.55
N ASP A 397 13.20 -24.42 -5.93
CA ASP A 397 14.09 -24.63 -7.03
C ASP A 397 13.45 -24.20 -8.37
N ARG A 398 14.19 -23.37 -9.12
CA ARG A 398 13.75 -22.78 -10.38
C ARG A 398 14.70 -23.21 -11.49
N SER A 399 14.22 -24.01 -12.44
CA SER A 399 14.97 -24.24 -13.68
C SER A 399 14.89 -22.99 -14.58
N GLN A 400 15.86 -22.82 -15.48
CA GLN A 400 15.87 -21.67 -16.42
C GLN A 400 14.59 -21.58 -17.25
N THR A 401 13.97 -22.72 -17.55
CA THR A 401 12.71 -22.81 -18.30
C THR A 401 11.46 -22.56 -17.44
N CYS A 402 11.59 -22.50 -16.12
CA CYS A 402 10.52 -22.17 -15.17
C CYS A 402 10.56 -20.72 -14.67
N ARG A 403 11.28 -19.84 -15.36
CA ARG A 403 11.25 -18.40 -15.06
C ARG A 403 9.85 -17.84 -15.30
N ASP A 404 9.43 -16.93 -14.44
CA ASP A 404 8.18 -16.19 -14.65
C ASP A 404 8.23 -15.44 -15.98
N ALA A 405 7.06 -15.22 -16.62
CA ALA A 405 6.96 -14.71 -18.00
C ALA A 405 7.62 -13.32 -18.21
N ASP A 406 7.92 -12.62 -17.14
CA ASP A 406 8.51 -11.29 -17.05
C ASP A 406 10.03 -11.28 -16.77
N GLY A 407 10.67 -12.47 -16.68
CA GLY A 407 12.13 -12.56 -16.48
C GLY A 407 12.64 -12.18 -15.09
N THR A 408 11.78 -11.69 -14.21
CA THR A 408 12.13 -11.22 -12.85
C THR A 408 12.14 -12.40 -11.88
N SER A 409 13.25 -13.10 -11.80
CA SER A 409 13.41 -14.26 -10.92
C SER A 409 13.51 -13.89 -9.43
N ARG A 410 13.63 -12.60 -9.09
CA ARG A 410 14.04 -12.11 -7.77
C ARG A 410 12.89 -11.75 -6.84
N ASP A 411 11.74 -11.39 -7.38
CA ASP A 411 10.62 -10.81 -6.61
C ASP A 411 9.44 -11.74 -6.35
N PHE A 412 9.56 -13.03 -6.71
CA PHE A 412 8.45 -13.98 -6.66
C PHE A 412 7.83 -14.17 -5.26
N ALA A 413 8.58 -13.88 -4.20
CA ALA A 413 8.16 -14.02 -2.82
C ALA A 413 7.52 -12.74 -2.22
N ARG A 414 7.49 -11.61 -2.95
CA ARG A 414 6.83 -10.39 -2.49
C ARG A 414 5.32 -10.59 -2.39
N ALA A 415 4.71 -9.99 -1.36
CA ALA A 415 3.27 -10.05 -1.12
C ALA A 415 2.45 -9.70 -2.38
N ILE A 416 2.85 -8.65 -3.13
CA ILE A 416 2.16 -8.24 -4.36
C ILE A 416 2.27 -9.28 -5.48
N ASN A 417 3.43 -9.90 -5.65
CA ASN A 417 3.64 -10.90 -6.69
C ASN A 417 2.91 -12.20 -6.36
N ILE A 418 2.91 -12.60 -5.08
CA ILE A 418 2.07 -13.70 -4.58
C ILE A 418 0.61 -13.39 -4.87
N TYR A 419 0.13 -12.20 -4.45
CA TYR A 419 -1.25 -11.79 -4.65
C TYR A 419 -1.65 -11.80 -6.14
N ASN A 420 -0.86 -11.18 -7.00
CA ASN A 420 -1.09 -11.18 -8.45
C ASN A 420 -1.06 -12.59 -9.07
N SER A 421 -0.26 -13.49 -8.52
CA SER A 421 -0.19 -14.89 -8.96
C SER A 421 -1.44 -15.69 -8.56
N LEU A 422 -2.07 -15.37 -7.43
CA LEU A 422 -3.29 -16.03 -6.95
C LEU A 422 -4.53 -15.67 -7.80
N PHE A 423 -4.56 -14.48 -8.40
CA PHE A 423 -5.71 -14.00 -9.16
C PHE A 423 -5.46 -13.99 -10.66
N ALA A 424 -6.48 -14.41 -11.44
CA ALA A 424 -6.42 -14.32 -12.90
C ALA A 424 -6.51 -12.85 -13.34
N LYS A 425 -5.68 -12.45 -14.31
CA LYS A 425 -5.95 -11.25 -15.10
C LYS A 425 -7.08 -11.55 -16.07
N ASN A 426 -8.07 -10.64 -16.16
CA ASN A 426 -9.09 -10.69 -17.20
C ASN A 426 -8.45 -10.45 -18.58
N SER A 427 -9.21 -10.65 -19.66
CA SER A 427 -8.75 -10.41 -21.04
C SER A 427 -8.30 -8.98 -21.31
N ASP A 428 -8.83 -8.01 -20.56
CA ASP A 428 -8.49 -6.58 -20.57
C ASP A 428 -7.29 -6.22 -19.68
N GLY A 429 -6.64 -7.22 -19.04
CA GLY A 429 -5.53 -7.00 -18.10
C GLY A 429 -5.96 -6.62 -16.69
N SER A 430 -7.26 -6.41 -16.43
CA SER A 430 -7.79 -6.16 -15.09
C SER A 430 -7.81 -7.45 -14.26
N THR A 431 -7.58 -7.33 -12.95
CA THR A 431 -7.84 -8.45 -12.03
C THR A 431 -9.33 -8.47 -11.68
N SER A 432 -9.93 -9.66 -11.58
CA SER A 432 -11.20 -9.83 -10.88
C SER A 432 -11.13 -9.13 -9.53
N SER A 433 -12.25 -8.58 -9.06
CA SER A 433 -12.38 -7.72 -7.88
C SER A 433 -11.33 -8.03 -6.78
N PHE A 434 -10.55 -7.01 -6.42
CA PHE A 434 -9.49 -7.13 -5.43
C PHE A 434 -10.07 -7.52 -4.06
N ASN A 435 -9.62 -8.64 -3.51
CA ASN A 435 -10.00 -9.06 -2.16
C ASN A 435 -9.10 -8.38 -1.13
N ASN A 436 -9.58 -7.29 -0.62
CA ASN A 436 -8.91 -6.44 0.34
C ASN A 436 -8.58 -7.13 1.66
N ALA A 437 -9.49 -7.95 2.15
CA ALA A 437 -9.28 -8.67 3.41
C ALA A 437 -8.13 -9.67 3.27
N LEU A 438 -8.06 -10.38 2.15
CA LEU A 438 -6.97 -11.32 1.88
C LEU A 438 -5.62 -10.62 1.73
N TRP A 439 -5.57 -9.49 0.99
CA TRP A 439 -4.34 -8.71 0.86
C TRP A 439 -3.79 -8.29 2.22
N LYS A 440 -4.66 -7.72 3.05
CA LYS A 440 -4.31 -7.27 4.39
C LYS A 440 -3.80 -8.42 5.27
N GLN A 441 -4.53 -9.54 5.30
CA GLN A 441 -4.16 -10.70 6.10
C GLN A 441 -2.84 -11.31 5.63
N LEU A 442 -2.63 -11.41 4.30
CA LEU A 442 -1.38 -11.89 3.73
C LEU A 442 -0.20 -10.99 4.10
N SER A 443 -0.34 -9.67 3.95
CA SER A 443 0.70 -8.71 4.32
C SER A 443 1.03 -8.79 5.80
N ILE A 444 0.02 -8.81 6.67
CA ILE A 444 0.22 -8.96 8.13
C ILE A 444 0.94 -10.28 8.44
N SER A 445 0.54 -11.38 7.81
CA SER A 445 1.18 -12.68 8.05
C SER A 445 2.66 -12.69 7.68
N ILE A 446 3.04 -11.95 6.63
CA ILE A 446 4.44 -11.80 6.24
C ILE A 446 5.20 -10.99 7.28
N TYR A 447 4.66 -9.82 7.69
CA TYR A 447 5.34 -8.92 8.63
C TYR A 447 5.43 -9.49 10.05
N SER A 448 4.35 -10.11 10.54
CA SER A 448 4.28 -10.64 11.90
C SER A 448 4.71 -12.10 12.06
N GLY A 449 5.07 -12.77 10.95
CA GLY A 449 5.46 -14.19 10.99
C GLY A 449 4.35 -15.17 11.35
N THR A 450 3.09 -14.70 11.40
CA THR A 450 1.92 -15.53 11.72
C THR A 450 1.53 -16.46 10.57
N LYS A 451 0.60 -17.39 10.82
CA LYS A 451 0.05 -18.30 9.81
C LYS A 451 -0.54 -17.52 8.63
N TYR A 452 -0.36 -18.04 7.42
CA TYR A 452 -1.01 -17.50 6.24
C TYR A 452 -2.52 -17.72 6.27
N PRO A 453 -3.32 -16.84 5.66
CA PRO A 453 -4.76 -17.04 5.53
C PRO A 453 -5.07 -18.33 4.76
N GLU A 454 -6.03 -19.11 5.23
CA GLU A 454 -6.41 -20.40 4.59
C GLU A 454 -6.79 -20.25 3.10
N GLN A 455 -7.38 -19.12 2.75
CA GLN A 455 -7.73 -18.79 1.36
C GLN A 455 -6.53 -18.78 0.41
N VAL A 456 -5.32 -18.54 0.90
CA VAL A 456 -4.10 -18.51 0.07
C VAL A 456 -3.83 -19.88 -0.54
N LEU A 457 -3.96 -20.95 0.23
CA LEU A 457 -3.77 -22.31 -0.28
C LEU A 457 -4.83 -22.67 -1.32
N SER A 458 -6.10 -22.49 -1.00
CA SER A 458 -7.21 -22.82 -1.91
C SER A 458 -7.11 -22.06 -3.24
N LEU A 459 -6.75 -20.76 -3.20
CA LEU A 459 -6.56 -19.94 -4.39
C LEU A 459 -5.32 -20.39 -5.20
N ALA A 460 -4.21 -20.75 -4.54
CA ALA A 460 -3.02 -21.22 -5.20
C ALA A 460 -3.27 -22.55 -5.95
N LEU A 461 -3.99 -23.48 -5.33
CA LEU A 461 -4.40 -24.75 -5.94
C LEU A 461 -5.30 -24.53 -7.15
N LEU A 462 -6.39 -23.74 -6.97
CA LEU A 462 -7.33 -23.41 -8.04
C LEU A 462 -6.63 -22.72 -9.23
N ARG A 463 -5.76 -21.76 -8.92
CA ARG A 463 -5.03 -21.03 -9.95
C ARG A 463 -4.06 -21.92 -10.72
N SER A 464 -3.39 -22.82 -10.01
CA SER A 464 -2.47 -23.79 -10.61
C SER A 464 -3.20 -24.71 -11.60
N CYS A 465 -4.37 -25.23 -11.25
CA CYS A 465 -5.23 -26.01 -12.14
C CYS A 465 -5.62 -25.21 -13.40
N ARG A 466 -6.11 -23.97 -13.20
CA ARG A 466 -6.51 -23.10 -14.32
C ARG A 466 -5.35 -22.77 -15.26
N LEU A 467 -4.14 -22.54 -14.75
CA LEU A 467 -2.96 -22.26 -15.59
C LEU A 467 -2.61 -23.46 -16.47
N LEU A 468 -2.70 -24.67 -15.95
CA LEU A 468 -2.41 -25.88 -16.71
C LEU A 468 -3.48 -26.19 -17.78
N GLN A 469 -4.73 -25.74 -17.59
CA GLN A 469 -5.84 -25.93 -18.54
C GLN A 469 -5.87 -24.88 -19.67
N GLN A 470 -5.23 -23.72 -19.52
CA GLN A 470 -5.28 -22.63 -20.51
C GLN A 470 -4.64 -23.04 -21.85
N ASN A 471 -5.27 -22.62 -22.95
CA ASN A 471 -4.72 -22.73 -24.30
C ASN A 471 -4.00 -21.42 -24.69
N LYS A 472 -2.71 -21.28 -24.37
CA LYS A 472 -1.91 -20.16 -24.87
C LYS A 472 -1.08 -20.64 -26.07
N LYS A 473 -1.39 -20.13 -27.28
CA LYS A 473 -0.57 -20.40 -28.48
C LYS A 473 0.88 -19.97 -28.20
N GLY A 474 1.82 -20.88 -28.40
CA GLY A 474 3.26 -20.61 -28.33
C GLY A 474 3.88 -20.48 -26.94
N LYS A 475 3.10 -20.63 -25.84
CA LYS A 475 3.64 -20.63 -24.48
C LYS A 475 3.27 -21.91 -23.73
N GLU A 476 4.23 -22.48 -23.06
CA GLU A 476 4.03 -23.68 -22.25
C GLU A 476 3.18 -23.32 -21.00
N ASN A 477 2.09 -24.05 -20.79
CA ASN A 477 1.26 -23.92 -19.59
C ASN A 477 2.01 -24.51 -18.40
N ARG A 478 2.27 -23.71 -17.36
CA ARG A 478 3.04 -24.13 -16.20
C ARG A 478 2.60 -23.40 -14.93
N ILE A 479 2.85 -24.05 -13.81
CA ILE A 479 2.69 -23.44 -12.48
C ILE A 479 3.88 -22.49 -12.27
N THR A 480 3.61 -21.28 -11.75
CA THR A 480 4.66 -20.28 -11.49
C THR A 480 5.41 -20.60 -10.19
N ALA A 481 6.64 -20.10 -10.07
CA ALA A 481 7.43 -20.20 -8.84
C ALA A 481 6.72 -19.55 -7.65
N SER A 482 6.01 -18.43 -7.87
CA SER A 482 5.23 -17.76 -6.81
C SER A 482 4.11 -18.66 -6.27
N LEU A 483 3.39 -19.38 -7.12
CA LEU A 483 2.32 -20.29 -6.67
C LEU A 483 2.87 -21.54 -5.96
N ALA A 484 3.92 -22.14 -6.50
CA ALA A 484 4.55 -23.30 -5.88
C ALA A 484 5.26 -22.91 -4.57
N GLY A 485 5.94 -21.75 -4.54
CA GLY A 485 6.63 -21.21 -3.38
C GLY A 485 5.67 -20.89 -2.24
N ILE A 486 4.56 -20.18 -2.53
CA ILE A 486 3.57 -19.86 -1.47
C ILE A 486 2.85 -21.12 -0.96
N THR A 487 2.61 -22.09 -1.82
CA THR A 487 2.05 -23.38 -1.39
C THR A 487 3.02 -24.10 -0.44
N LYS A 488 4.31 -24.17 -0.79
CA LYS A 488 5.36 -24.71 0.08
C LYS A 488 5.45 -23.95 1.41
N ALA A 489 5.53 -22.62 1.37
CA ALA A 489 5.60 -21.78 2.55
C ALA A 489 4.36 -21.95 3.46
N PHE A 490 3.17 -22.10 2.86
CA PHE A 490 1.94 -22.38 3.57
C PHE A 490 2.01 -23.72 4.33
N LEU A 491 2.48 -24.78 3.66
CA LEU A 491 2.65 -26.10 4.29
C LEU A 491 3.62 -26.06 5.46
N ILE A 492 4.74 -25.35 5.31
CA ILE A 492 5.73 -25.16 6.38
C ILE A 492 5.10 -24.40 7.55
N ARG A 493 4.50 -23.24 7.29
CA ARG A 493 4.09 -22.31 8.34
C ARG A 493 2.77 -22.68 9.00
N ASN A 494 1.79 -23.18 8.24
CA ASN A 494 0.46 -23.49 8.77
C ASN A 494 0.36 -24.90 9.33
N TYR A 495 1.09 -25.87 8.73
CA TYR A 495 1.03 -27.28 9.12
C TYR A 495 2.32 -27.83 9.74
N GLY A 496 3.41 -27.04 9.75
CA GLY A 496 4.69 -27.49 10.33
C GLY A 496 5.45 -28.52 9.46
N GLU A 497 5.15 -28.58 8.15
CA GLU A 497 5.78 -29.53 7.24
C GLU A 497 7.26 -29.19 7.00
N ASN A 498 8.09 -30.22 6.89
CA ASN A 498 9.49 -30.07 6.51
C ASN A 498 9.65 -30.16 4.98
N MET A 499 9.51 -29.05 4.30
CA MET A 499 9.61 -28.94 2.84
C MET A 499 10.93 -28.32 2.43
N THR A 500 11.67 -29.01 1.58
CA THR A 500 12.96 -28.56 1.05
C THR A 500 12.79 -27.58 -0.12
N MET A 501 13.83 -26.81 -0.44
CA MET A 501 13.89 -25.93 -1.62
C MET A 501 13.74 -26.71 -2.93
N GLY A 502 14.49 -27.79 -3.07
CA GLY A 502 14.48 -28.71 -4.23
C GLY A 502 13.70 -29.98 -3.98
N LEU A 503 13.77 -30.88 -4.94
CA LEU A 503 13.16 -32.21 -4.85
C LEU A 503 13.69 -32.95 -3.61
N ASN A 504 12.78 -33.43 -2.76
CA ASN A 504 13.10 -34.30 -1.65
C ASN A 504 12.82 -35.78 -2.03
N PRO A 505 13.85 -36.57 -2.34
CA PRO A 505 13.66 -37.98 -2.69
C PRO A 505 13.15 -38.83 -1.52
N ASN A 506 13.41 -38.39 -0.28
CA ASN A 506 13.06 -39.13 0.94
C ASN A 506 11.69 -38.74 1.51
N ASN A 507 10.94 -37.86 0.85
CA ASN A 507 9.60 -37.52 1.29
C ASN A 507 8.65 -38.70 1.03
N THR A 508 8.06 -39.21 2.11
CA THR A 508 7.17 -40.40 2.10
C THR A 508 5.68 -40.04 2.00
N SER A 509 5.31 -38.74 1.93
CA SER A 509 3.90 -38.36 1.77
C SER A 509 3.32 -38.95 0.48
N PRO A 510 2.23 -39.74 0.57
CA PRO A 510 1.60 -40.33 -0.62
C PRO A 510 1.16 -39.28 -1.63
N ALA A 511 0.71 -38.11 -1.17
CA ALA A 511 0.30 -37.01 -2.04
C ALA A 511 1.50 -36.41 -2.78
N TYR A 512 2.61 -36.16 -2.08
CA TYR A 512 3.85 -35.66 -2.68
C TYR A 512 4.40 -36.62 -3.73
N ILE A 513 4.45 -37.94 -3.40
CA ILE A 513 4.91 -38.99 -4.32
C ILE A 513 4.00 -39.05 -5.55
N THR A 514 2.66 -38.99 -5.38
CA THR A 514 1.71 -38.95 -6.49
C THR A 514 1.98 -37.77 -7.43
N GLY A 515 2.30 -36.59 -6.88
CA GLY A 515 2.72 -35.43 -7.66
C GLY A 515 3.99 -35.67 -8.48
N ARG A 516 4.98 -36.37 -7.89
CA ARG A 516 6.23 -36.76 -8.61
C ARG A 516 5.96 -37.74 -9.75
N ILE A 517 5.13 -38.76 -9.53
CA ILE A 517 4.72 -39.71 -10.56
C ILE A 517 4.07 -38.96 -11.72
N PHE A 518 3.13 -38.09 -11.43
CA PHE A 518 2.46 -37.28 -12.43
C PHE A 518 3.44 -36.43 -13.26
N ALA A 519 4.43 -35.81 -12.64
CA ALA A 519 5.44 -35.00 -13.31
C ALA A 519 6.33 -35.82 -14.25
N HIS A 520 6.66 -37.08 -13.92
CA HIS A 520 7.38 -37.96 -14.80
C HIS A 520 6.55 -38.36 -16.03
N MET A 521 5.28 -38.72 -15.84
CA MET A 521 4.38 -39.09 -16.94
C MET A 521 4.16 -37.94 -17.91
N GLU A 522 3.90 -36.72 -17.36
CA GLU A 522 3.75 -35.54 -18.21
C GLU A 522 5.02 -35.19 -18.96
N SER A 523 6.20 -35.25 -18.31
CA SER A 523 7.48 -34.97 -18.94
C SER A 523 7.77 -35.95 -20.09
N ALA A 524 7.44 -37.24 -19.92
CA ALA A 524 7.54 -38.23 -20.97
C ALA A 524 6.61 -37.94 -22.15
N GLN A 525 5.32 -37.62 -21.87
CA GLN A 525 4.35 -37.29 -22.92
C GLN A 525 4.82 -36.08 -23.73
N ARG A 526 5.24 -35.01 -23.11
CA ARG A 526 5.69 -33.80 -23.81
C ARG A 526 6.88 -34.02 -24.73
N LYS A 527 7.78 -34.94 -24.37
CA LYS A 527 8.95 -35.27 -25.19
C LYS A 527 8.62 -36.22 -26.33
N ILE A 528 7.79 -37.23 -26.04
CA ILE A 528 7.44 -38.28 -27.00
C ILE A 528 6.38 -37.79 -28.01
N ASP A 529 5.45 -36.97 -27.58
CA ASP A 529 4.32 -36.45 -28.35
C ASP A 529 4.19 -34.94 -28.22
N PRO A 530 5.16 -34.13 -28.69
CA PRO A 530 5.22 -32.70 -28.46
C PRO A 530 4.05 -31.91 -29.11
N ASN A 531 3.45 -32.45 -30.16
CA ASN A 531 2.34 -31.85 -30.90
C ASN A 531 0.97 -32.09 -30.24
N ASN A 532 0.91 -32.88 -29.18
CA ASN A 532 -0.33 -33.19 -28.50
C ASN A 532 -0.89 -31.96 -27.73
N GLN A 533 -1.97 -31.39 -28.24
CA GLN A 533 -2.62 -30.25 -27.63
C GLN A 533 -3.37 -30.58 -26.33
N THR A 534 -3.69 -31.88 -26.15
CA THR A 534 -4.39 -32.39 -24.97
C THR A 534 -3.41 -33.10 -24.04
N THR A 535 -2.61 -32.31 -23.32
CA THR A 535 -1.59 -32.84 -22.41
C THR A 535 -2.21 -33.52 -21.17
N TYR A 536 -1.42 -34.41 -20.53
CA TYR A 536 -1.83 -35.04 -19.27
C TYR A 536 -2.17 -33.99 -18.20
N ALA A 537 -1.41 -32.90 -18.14
CA ALA A 537 -1.69 -31.79 -17.21
C ALA A 537 -3.09 -31.20 -17.42
N LYS A 538 -3.54 -31.01 -18.66
CA LYS A 538 -4.88 -30.47 -18.94
C LYS A 538 -6.00 -31.45 -18.55
N ARG A 539 -5.81 -32.74 -18.76
CA ARG A 539 -6.86 -33.75 -18.60
C ARG A 539 -6.95 -34.30 -17.19
N PHE A 540 -5.83 -34.47 -16.53
CA PHE A 540 -5.75 -35.33 -15.35
C PHE A 540 -5.26 -34.60 -14.12
N PHE A 541 -4.54 -33.45 -14.19
CA PHE A 541 -3.89 -32.83 -13.03
C PHE A 541 -4.88 -32.53 -11.89
N GLU A 542 -5.98 -31.86 -12.19
CA GLU A 542 -7.03 -31.53 -11.22
C GLU A 542 -7.77 -32.80 -10.75
N ARG A 543 -8.06 -33.72 -11.67
CA ARG A 543 -8.75 -34.98 -11.34
C ARG A 543 -7.92 -35.85 -10.39
N VAL A 544 -6.60 -35.94 -10.61
CA VAL A 544 -5.68 -36.67 -9.71
C VAL A 544 -5.61 -35.97 -8.37
N MET A 545 -5.53 -34.64 -8.34
CA MET A 545 -5.52 -33.86 -7.10
C MET A 545 -6.81 -34.06 -6.27
N MET A 546 -7.96 -34.31 -6.91
CA MET A 546 -9.23 -34.55 -6.21
C MET A 546 -9.40 -36.01 -5.77
N SER A 547 -9.07 -36.97 -6.65
CA SER A 547 -9.29 -38.40 -6.42
C SER A 547 -8.19 -39.24 -7.07
N PRO A 548 -7.01 -39.36 -6.43
CA PRO A 548 -5.87 -40.10 -6.98
C PRO A 548 -6.19 -41.57 -7.31
N ALA A 549 -6.75 -42.31 -6.34
CA ALA A 549 -7.04 -43.74 -6.52
C ALA A 549 -7.93 -44.03 -7.73
N LYS A 550 -8.90 -43.15 -8.01
CA LYS A 550 -9.79 -43.30 -9.17
C LYS A 550 -9.12 -42.90 -10.49
N THR A 551 -8.28 -41.84 -10.45
CA THR A 551 -7.78 -41.20 -11.69
C THR A 551 -6.43 -41.75 -12.14
N MET A 552 -5.54 -42.15 -11.21
CA MET A 552 -4.20 -42.66 -11.58
C MET A 552 -4.23 -43.91 -12.46
N PRO A 553 -5.13 -44.89 -12.26
CA PRO A 553 -5.23 -46.03 -13.19
C PRO A 553 -5.56 -45.61 -14.63
N GLU A 554 -6.43 -44.63 -14.84
CA GLU A 554 -6.75 -44.09 -16.18
C GLU A 554 -5.51 -43.40 -16.79
N LEU A 555 -4.77 -42.67 -16.00
CA LEU A 555 -3.54 -42.01 -16.44
C LEU A 555 -2.46 -43.04 -16.80
N HIS A 556 -2.29 -44.09 -15.99
CA HIS A 556 -1.38 -45.17 -16.25
C HIS A 556 -1.72 -45.87 -17.55
N LYS A 557 -2.99 -46.20 -17.79
CA LYS A 557 -3.45 -46.74 -19.05
C LYS A 557 -3.08 -45.84 -20.23
N SER A 558 -3.29 -44.54 -20.13
CA SER A 558 -2.88 -43.57 -21.14
C SER A 558 -1.37 -43.51 -21.32
N PHE A 559 -0.59 -43.65 -20.26
CA PHE A 559 0.87 -43.71 -20.32
C PHE A 559 1.38 -44.97 -20.97
N LEU A 560 0.76 -46.13 -20.75
CA LEU A 560 1.10 -47.38 -21.45
C LEU A 560 0.89 -47.24 -22.95
N LEU A 561 -0.17 -46.56 -23.41
CA LEU A 561 -0.41 -46.32 -24.84
C LEU A 561 0.69 -45.42 -25.48
N LEU A 562 1.33 -44.56 -24.70
CA LEU A 562 2.44 -43.71 -25.14
C LEU A 562 3.67 -44.54 -25.57
N LYS A 563 3.82 -45.78 -25.07
CA LYS A 563 4.91 -46.72 -25.42
C LYS A 563 4.98 -46.97 -26.93
N ASN A 564 3.83 -47.12 -27.59
CA ASN A 564 3.77 -47.37 -29.04
C ASN A 564 4.26 -46.13 -29.83
N LYS A 565 3.86 -44.93 -29.42
CA LYS A 565 4.36 -43.67 -29.99
C LYS A 565 5.87 -43.50 -29.76
N ALA A 566 6.36 -43.84 -28.57
CA ALA A 566 7.77 -43.80 -28.23
C ALA A 566 8.60 -44.74 -29.12
N LYS A 567 8.04 -45.93 -29.45
CA LYS A 567 8.68 -46.87 -30.39
C LYS A 567 8.73 -46.29 -31.80
N ALA A 568 7.62 -45.75 -32.29
CA ALA A 568 7.53 -45.13 -33.63
C ALA A 568 8.47 -43.94 -33.79
N ASN A 569 8.64 -43.13 -32.74
CA ASN A 569 9.49 -41.93 -32.75
C ASN A 569 10.96 -42.21 -32.34
N GLY A 570 11.40 -43.48 -32.23
CA GLY A 570 12.77 -43.82 -31.82
C GLY A 570 13.13 -43.48 -30.38
N MET A 571 12.14 -43.20 -29.54
CA MET A 571 12.32 -42.72 -28.15
C MET A 571 12.05 -43.80 -27.08
N ARG A 572 12.14 -45.10 -27.46
CA ARG A 572 11.87 -46.23 -26.55
C ARG A 572 12.73 -46.19 -25.28
N GLY A 573 14.01 -45.79 -25.41
CA GLY A 573 14.91 -45.65 -24.26
C GLY A 573 14.46 -44.58 -23.26
N LEU A 574 13.93 -43.44 -23.76
CA LEU A 574 13.37 -42.39 -22.91
C LEU A 574 12.13 -42.88 -22.13
N TYR A 575 11.20 -43.57 -22.85
CA TYR A 575 10.02 -44.15 -22.21
C TYR A 575 10.41 -45.12 -21.09
N ASN A 576 11.27 -46.10 -21.38
CA ASN A 576 11.70 -47.10 -20.41
C ASN A 576 12.41 -46.47 -19.19
N SER A 577 13.21 -45.45 -19.41
CA SER A 577 13.86 -44.70 -18.28
C SER A 577 12.84 -43.99 -17.40
N CYS A 578 11.80 -43.39 -17.97
CA CYS A 578 10.72 -42.75 -17.20
C CYS A 578 9.86 -43.80 -16.48
N ASP A 579 9.52 -44.89 -17.16
CA ASP A 579 8.74 -46.01 -16.62
C ASP A 579 9.42 -46.61 -15.38
N LYS A 580 10.72 -46.87 -15.45
CA LYS A 580 11.51 -47.36 -14.30
C LYS A 580 11.45 -46.41 -13.10
N LYS A 581 11.54 -45.08 -13.32
CA LYS A 581 11.43 -44.07 -12.25
C LYS A 581 10.02 -44.03 -11.66
N ILE A 582 9.00 -44.18 -12.51
CA ILE A 582 7.59 -44.20 -12.08
C ILE A 582 7.32 -45.44 -11.22
N MET A 583 7.78 -46.62 -11.65
CA MET A 583 7.60 -47.86 -10.89
C MET A 583 8.26 -47.79 -9.53
N ALA A 584 9.49 -47.26 -9.42
CA ALA A 584 10.15 -47.07 -8.14
C ALA A 584 9.38 -46.13 -7.19
N LEU A 585 8.65 -45.15 -7.72
CA LEU A 585 7.78 -44.26 -6.90
C LEU A 585 6.46 -44.94 -6.50
N ILE A 586 5.94 -45.84 -7.34
CA ILE A 586 4.76 -46.65 -7.04
C ILE A 586 5.08 -47.64 -5.92
N ASP A 587 6.27 -48.25 -5.95
CA ASP A 587 6.76 -49.13 -4.90
C ASP A 587 6.81 -48.43 -3.54
N MET A 588 7.15 -47.12 -3.50
CA MET A 588 7.09 -46.31 -2.28
C MET A 588 5.65 -46.07 -1.74
N LEU A 589 4.65 -46.32 -2.56
CA LEU A 589 3.22 -46.22 -2.18
C LEU A 589 2.61 -47.60 -1.87
N ASP A 590 3.40 -48.65 -1.87
CA ASP A 590 2.91 -50.06 -1.82
C ASP A 590 1.79 -50.33 -2.83
N GLY A 591 1.86 -49.66 -3.97
CA GLY A 591 0.87 -49.71 -5.04
C GLY A 591 -0.46 -49.01 -4.79
N ASN A 592 -0.63 -48.36 -3.63
CA ASN A 592 -1.90 -47.78 -3.19
C ASN A 592 -1.90 -46.24 -3.26
N TYR A 593 -2.81 -45.68 -4.07
CA TYR A 593 -3.05 -44.26 -4.14
C TYR A 593 -4.13 -43.83 -3.10
N PRO A 594 -4.02 -42.64 -2.47
CA PRO A 594 -5.08 -42.13 -1.60
C PRO A 594 -6.41 -41.96 -2.35
N ASP A 595 -7.53 -42.28 -1.71
CA ASP A 595 -8.87 -42.09 -2.31
C ASP A 595 -9.16 -40.63 -2.58
N HIS A 596 -8.91 -39.79 -1.59
CA HIS A 596 -9.08 -38.33 -1.63
C HIS A 596 -7.90 -37.63 -0.99
N LEU A 597 -7.57 -36.43 -1.46
CA LEU A 597 -6.59 -35.57 -0.81
C LEU A 597 -7.27 -34.47 0.00
N SER A 598 -6.85 -34.32 1.26
CA SER A 598 -7.17 -33.14 2.05
C SER A 598 -6.54 -31.88 1.46
N GLU A 599 -6.96 -30.67 1.88
CA GLU A 599 -6.36 -29.42 1.37
C GLU A 599 -4.84 -29.38 1.57
N LYS A 600 -4.35 -29.82 2.74
CA LYS A 600 -2.91 -30.01 3.01
C LYS A 600 -2.26 -30.92 1.96
N GLN A 601 -2.82 -32.10 1.76
CA GLN A 601 -2.29 -33.09 0.82
C GLN A 601 -2.35 -32.63 -0.64
N LYS A 602 -3.37 -31.83 -1.04
CA LYS A 602 -3.39 -31.18 -2.36
C LYS A 602 -2.22 -30.21 -2.52
N GLY A 603 -1.84 -29.49 -1.46
CA GLY A 603 -0.63 -28.65 -1.44
C GLY A 603 0.63 -29.49 -1.62
N GLU A 604 0.77 -30.61 -0.91
CA GLU A 604 1.90 -31.55 -1.03
C GLU A 604 2.00 -32.11 -2.45
N TYR A 605 0.88 -32.52 -3.04
CA TYR A 605 0.80 -32.98 -4.45
C TYR A 605 1.33 -31.92 -5.42
N LEU A 606 0.89 -30.66 -5.26
CA LEU A 606 1.32 -29.57 -6.12
C LEU A 606 2.83 -29.32 -6.00
N VAL A 607 3.36 -29.29 -4.77
CA VAL A 607 4.80 -29.06 -4.53
C VAL A 607 5.61 -30.24 -5.07
N GLY A 608 5.19 -31.49 -4.86
CA GLY A 608 5.83 -32.68 -5.39
C GLY A 608 5.89 -32.69 -6.93
N TYR A 609 4.79 -32.33 -7.57
CA TYR A 609 4.74 -32.16 -9.02
C TYR A 609 5.72 -31.08 -9.51
N TYR A 610 5.69 -29.89 -8.87
CA TYR A 610 6.54 -28.78 -9.29
C TYR A 610 8.02 -29.09 -9.15
N GLN A 611 8.43 -29.59 -7.98
CA GLN A 611 9.83 -29.92 -7.71
C GLN A 611 10.37 -31.05 -8.58
N GLN A 612 9.57 -32.10 -8.82
CA GLN A 612 9.98 -33.19 -9.74
C GLN A 612 10.09 -32.70 -11.19
N ARG A 613 9.18 -31.84 -11.62
CA ARG A 613 9.25 -31.24 -12.95
C ARG A 613 10.49 -30.37 -13.11
N SER A 614 10.83 -29.56 -12.12
CA SER A 614 12.06 -28.76 -12.09
C SER A 614 13.31 -29.64 -12.17
N ALA A 615 13.35 -30.73 -11.39
CA ALA A 615 14.45 -31.70 -11.44
C ALA A 615 14.57 -32.37 -12.82
N ASN A 616 13.45 -32.77 -13.43
CA ASN A 616 13.46 -33.37 -14.79
C ASN A 616 14.00 -32.42 -15.87
N ILE A 617 13.83 -31.12 -15.70
CA ILE A 617 14.35 -30.11 -16.63
C ILE A 617 15.87 -29.96 -16.41
N LYS A 618 16.33 -29.84 -15.16
CA LYS A 618 17.76 -29.78 -14.83
C LYS A 618 18.52 -30.99 -15.32
N ASP A 619 18.00 -32.19 -15.07
CA ASP A 619 18.58 -33.44 -15.59
C ASP A 619 18.74 -33.44 -17.14
N ALA A 620 17.79 -32.82 -17.84
CA ALA A 620 17.83 -32.73 -19.28
C ALA A 620 18.87 -31.72 -19.79
N GLU A 621 18.97 -30.56 -19.11
CA GLU A 621 19.98 -29.52 -19.40
C GLU A 621 21.39 -30.03 -19.14
N GLU A 622 21.62 -30.68 -18.00
CA GLU A 622 22.93 -31.29 -17.70
C GLU A 622 23.36 -32.34 -18.73
N LYS A 623 22.42 -33.20 -19.15
CA LYS A 623 22.70 -34.19 -20.20
C LYS A 623 23.03 -33.54 -21.55
N LYS A 624 22.37 -32.43 -21.88
CA LYS A 624 22.66 -31.65 -23.09
C LYS A 624 24.06 -31.03 -23.03
N ASN A 625 24.40 -30.43 -21.90
CA ASN A 625 25.71 -29.80 -21.69
C ASN A 625 26.85 -30.83 -21.70
N ARG A 626 26.66 -32.01 -21.06
CA ARG A 626 27.65 -33.10 -21.10
C ARG A 626 27.85 -33.66 -22.52
N LYS A 627 26.78 -33.69 -23.37
CA LYS A 627 26.91 -34.08 -24.77
C LYS A 627 27.67 -33.02 -25.57
N ALA A 628 27.39 -31.74 -25.37
CA ALA A 628 28.08 -30.65 -26.04
C ALA A 628 29.57 -30.64 -25.70
N ALA A 629 29.92 -30.78 -24.43
CA ALA A 629 31.32 -30.85 -23.98
C ALA A 629 32.08 -32.06 -24.58
N LYS A 630 31.42 -33.24 -24.71
CA LYS A 630 32.02 -34.41 -25.38
C LYS A 630 32.24 -34.22 -26.89
N ILE A 631 31.39 -33.43 -27.55
CA ILE A 631 31.54 -33.11 -28.97
C ILE A 631 32.71 -32.14 -29.16
N GLU A 632 32.88 -31.16 -28.28
CA GLU A 632 33.98 -30.20 -28.28
C GLU A 632 35.32 -30.90 -28.03
N THR A 633 35.40 -31.83 -27.06
CA THR A 633 36.62 -32.61 -26.80
C THR A 633 36.98 -33.49 -27.98
N ASN A 634 36.01 -34.18 -28.58
CA ASN A 634 36.30 -35.02 -29.78
C ASN A 634 36.73 -34.19 -31.00
N ASN A 635 36.21 -32.96 -31.15
CA ASN A 635 36.62 -32.07 -32.24
C ASN A 635 38.02 -31.52 -32.03
N THR A 636 38.44 -31.22 -30.79
CA THR A 636 39.80 -30.83 -30.46
C THR A 636 40.80 -31.96 -30.63
N ASP A 637 40.46 -33.16 -30.23
CA ASP A 637 41.32 -34.35 -30.45
C ASP A 637 41.46 -34.69 -31.94
N THR A 638 40.41 -34.53 -32.74
CA THR A 638 40.43 -34.74 -34.20
C THR A 638 41.28 -33.65 -34.89
N ALA A 639 41.18 -32.38 -34.43
CA ALA A 639 42.00 -31.30 -34.97
C ALA A 639 43.49 -31.47 -34.62
N ALA A 640 43.80 -31.94 -33.41
CA ALA A 640 45.18 -32.25 -32.99
C ALA A 640 45.79 -33.42 -33.80
N THR A 641 44.98 -34.46 -34.07
CA THR A 641 45.42 -35.64 -34.88
C THR A 641 45.65 -35.29 -36.37
N VAL A 642 44.84 -34.35 -36.92
CA VAL A 642 45.01 -33.86 -38.30
C VAL A 642 46.23 -32.91 -38.41
N ALA A 643 46.52 -32.16 -37.39
CA ALA A 643 47.70 -31.28 -37.33
C ALA A 643 49.00 -32.13 -37.31
N THR A 644 49.04 -33.23 -36.54
CA THR A 644 50.20 -34.11 -36.42
C THR A 644 50.41 -35.00 -37.69
N GLN A 645 49.39 -35.19 -38.54
CA GLN A 645 49.53 -35.89 -39.84
C GLN A 645 50.00 -34.98 -41.00
N LYS A 646 49.99 -33.66 -40.84
CA LYS A 646 50.52 -32.68 -41.82
C LYS A 646 51.98 -32.32 -41.62
N GLU A 647 52.55 -32.71 -40.48
CA GLU A 647 53.98 -32.50 -40.18
C GLU A 647 54.85 -33.77 -40.40
N LYS A 648 54.30 -34.81 -40.96
CA LYS A 648 55.04 -35.98 -41.50
C LYS A 648 54.86 -35.99 -43.01
#